data_60054d400368c4b284399e1177bc4e66
#
_entry.id   60054d400368c4b284399e1177bc4e66
#
_cell.length_a   1.000
_cell.length_b   1.000
_cell.length_c   1.000
_cell.angle_alpha   90.00
_cell.angle_beta   90.00
_cell.angle_gamma   90.00
#
_symmetry.space_group_name_H-M   'P 1'
#
loop_
_entity.id
_entity.type
_entity.pdbx_description
1 polymer ?
#
loop_
_entity_poly.entity_id
_entity_poly.type
_entity_poly.pdbx_seq_one_letter_code
_entity_poly.pdbx_strand_id
1 'polypeptide(L)'
;MINFRFDGKTYAAQAGDTLAAALLRNGIGLVGRSFKYHRPRGIMAAGIEEPNALVTVGEGGRTEPNTRATDVFVYEGLVAKSQNRWPKLSFDVGSVLGLAAPALSAGFYYKTFFGSAKKWMFYEYFIRKAAGLGNAPTLADPDRFSQRAAFCDVLVVGAGPAGMQAALDAAEGGKRVILVEQDNILGPSLIRDPQELDAAWIKTTAARIRAAGGVILTRTTASGYWEHDLVTLTQRISEPGQVPDNGVAQRLWHVRAGQVILATGSIERPMAFAHNDRPGVMLSQAVRTYVRRFGVVPGKRVVIATNNDDAYKSAQALKDAGAQIVAILDARPAPAGANSGHRVYNDAVPLSTKGARHCLKSVSALVDGKTMDWDADLLAVSGGFTPVVHLHMQAGGTLDWNEDAQAFIPASARQNVTTIGGAADPQAIFKMLPVSRPKKSFIDFQNDVTLADVDLAWAEGYRSVEHLKRYTTLGMATDQGKLSNMAALGRLAEKQGVAIPEAGLTTFRPPYTPVTMGLIAGAGAKDAGAHVRRLALYDLHAAKNPIWQPLGYWFRPRAYPINGETLAQAALREAKAVRDNVGMTDVSTLAKFEVSGPDAAAFLDIICATTISKLAVGRGRYTFMLREDGIVFDDGTVWRLDEHRYLLTSSTGGADRMATHISYVRQFLCPHLRVSAVNVQEHYAGIAVAGPKAKAVIAASIGEEPPRHMSTVPAAIAGVPVIILAASYSGERAFEIYVDASQAEAVWAACESQVNEVGGALYGLEAMEFLRIEKGHLVVGGEVDGRMTPHDLALDKMLNKAGGYIGASGLSRPALSEAGRRQLVGLEAIAGDIPEGAMLIPSEGASPQGHVSAAAFRIIAGGSVALGQLTDGFSRHGEILIASSPTRGQQARVRVVAPHFYDAAGERYRD
;
A
#
# COMPACT_ATOMS: atom_id res chain seq x y z
N MET A 1 -25.52 -31.87 -11.65
CA MET A 1 -24.80 -31.12 -12.70
C MET A 1 -25.03 -29.66 -12.44
N ILE A 2 -24.00 -28.84 -12.55
CA ILE A 2 -24.02 -27.38 -12.34
C ILE A 2 -23.72 -26.74 -13.69
N ASN A 3 -24.47 -25.70 -14.09
CA ASN A 3 -24.25 -24.98 -15.33
C ASN A 3 -23.47 -23.71 -15.07
N PHE A 4 -22.44 -23.47 -15.87
CA PHE A 4 -21.63 -22.25 -15.85
C PHE A 4 -21.38 -21.72 -17.27
N ARG A 5 -21.03 -20.44 -17.38
CA ARG A 5 -20.69 -19.80 -18.65
C ARG A 5 -19.21 -19.46 -18.71
N PHE A 6 -18.55 -19.84 -19.82
CA PHE A 6 -17.19 -19.41 -20.15
C PHE A 6 -17.15 -18.82 -21.56
N ASP A 7 -16.67 -17.56 -21.68
CA ASP A 7 -16.66 -16.81 -22.95
C ASP A 7 -18.02 -16.83 -23.68
N GLY A 8 -19.12 -16.72 -22.94
CA GLY A 8 -20.48 -16.67 -23.46
C GLY A 8 -21.10 -18.01 -23.80
N LYS A 9 -20.38 -19.13 -23.68
CA LYS A 9 -20.91 -20.50 -23.91
C LYS A 9 -21.22 -21.16 -22.58
N THR A 10 -22.29 -21.92 -22.52
CA THR A 10 -22.71 -22.69 -21.34
C THR A 10 -22.06 -24.07 -21.37
N TYR A 11 -21.58 -24.49 -20.20
CA TYR A 11 -20.96 -25.79 -19.97
C TYR A 11 -21.48 -26.42 -18.70
N ALA A 12 -21.36 -27.73 -18.56
CA ALA A 12 -21.74 -28.47 -17.37
C ALA A 12 -20.51 -28.84 -16.53
N ALA A 13 -20.68 -28.77 -15.20
CA ALA A 13 -19.70 -29.18 -14.21
C ALA A 13 -20.28 -30.15 -13.19
N GLN A 14 -19.44 -30.84 -12.45
CA GLN A 14 -19.84 -31.62 -11.27
C GLN A 14 -19.73 -30.76 -10.01
N ALA A 15 -20.52 -31.09 -9.01
CA ALA A 15 -20.40 -30.45 -7.71
C ALA A 15 -19.01 -30.70 -7.11
N GLY A 16 -18.34 -29.63 -6.66
CA GLY A 16 -16.97 -29.69 -6.14
C GLY A 16 -15.88 -29.51 -7.20
N ASP A 17 -16.20 -29.40 -8.50
CA ASP A 17 -15.23 -29.03 -9.51
C ASP A 17 -14.74 -27.58 -9.26
N THR A 18 -13.43 -27.35 -9.39
CA THR A 18 -12.94 -26.00 -9.67
C THR A 18 -13.25 -25.61 -11.10
N LEU A 19 -13.25 -24.31 -11.42
CA LEU A 19 -13.46 -23.84 -12.79
C LEU A 19 -12.42 -24.47 -13.76
N ALA A 20 -11.18 -24.65 -13.33
CA ALA A 20 -10.15 -25.33 -14.11
C ALA A 20 -10.51 -26.81 -14.36
N ALA A 21 -10.96 -27.55 -13.36
CA ALA A 21 -11.41 -28.95 -13.50
C ALA A 21 -12.61 -29.03 -14.46
N ALA A 22 -13.58 -28.14 -14.30
CA ALA A 22 -14.76 -28.08 -15.18
C ALA A 22 -14.40 -27.75 -16.63
N LEU A 23 -13.46 -26.84 -16.86
CA LEU A 23 -12.96 -26.53 -18.21
C LEU A 23 -12.26 -27.73 -18.84
N LEU A 24 -11.36 -28.42 -18.10
CA LEU A 24 -10.68 -29.62 -18.56
C LEU A 24 -11.68 -30.75 -18.84
N ARG A 25 -12.70 -30.97 -18.01
CA ARG A 25 -13.78 -31.94 -18.18
C ARG A 25 -14.53 -31.72 -19.50
N ASN A 26 -14.66 -30.47 -19.93
CA ASN A 26 -15.29 -30.11 -21.21
C ASN A 26 -14.29 -29.98 -22.37
N GLY A 27 -13.06 -30.47 -22.22
CA GLY A 27 -12.02 -30.45 -23.25
C GLY A 27 -11.44 -29.06 -23.57
N ILE A 28 -11.61 -28.09 -22.67
CA ILE A 28 -11.11 -26.73 -22.84
C ILE A 28 -9.74 -26.62 -22.20
N GLY A 29 -8.68 -26.76 -22.99
CA GLY A 29 -7.30 -26.61 -22.55
C GLY A 29 -6.72 -25.19 -22.72
N LEU A 30 -7.35 -24.31 -23.51
CA LEU A 30 -6.93 -22.93 -23.73
C LEU A 30 -7.81 -22.00 -22.93
N VAL A 31 -7.23 -21.26 -21.96
CA VAL A 31 -7.99 -20.45 -20.99
C VAL A 31 -7.67 -18.96 -21.02
N GLY A 32 -6.56 -18.57 -21.63
CA GLY A 32 -6.16 -17.18 -21.71
C GLY A 32 -5.03 -16.92 -22.68
N ARG A 33 -4.58 -15.69 -22.75
CA ARG A 33 -3.38 -15.24 -23.48
C ARG A 33 -2.41 -14.59 -22.53
N SER A 34 -1.10 -14.69 -22.84
CA SER A 34 -0.07 -14.14 -21.97
C SER A 34 0.00 -12.63 -22.06
N PHE A 35 0.59 -12.04 -21.03
CA PHE A 35 0.70 -10.61 -20.83
C PHE A 35 1.49 -9.89 -21.95
N LYS A 36 2.69 -10.37 -22.27
CA LYS A 36 3.66 -9.66 -23.09
C LYS A 36 3.61 -10.08 -24.56
N TYR A 37 3.48 -11.39 -24.78
CA TYR A 37 3.58 -11.97 -26.13
C TYR A 37 2.26 -12.51 -26.65
N HIS A 38 1.16 -12.44 -25.91
CA HIS A 38 -0.13 -13.04 -26.25
C HIS A 38 -0.05 -14.52 -26.64
N ARG A 39 0.93 -15.24 -26.06
CA ARG A 39 1.05 -16.68 -26.28
C ARG A 39 -0.13 -17.42 -25.65
N PRO A 40 -0.55 -18.57 -26.22
CA PRO A 40 -1.64 -19.37 -25.65
C PRO A 40 -1.31 -19.83 -24.22
N ARG A 41 -2.27 -19.67 -23.29
CA ARG A 41 -2.18 -20.14 -21.90
C ARG A 41 -3.15 -21.27 -21.63
N GLY A 42 -2.63 -22.41 -21.14
CA GLY A 42 -3.39 -23.55 -20.64
C GLY A 42 -3.51 -23.53 -19.11
N ILE A 43 -3.91 -24.67 -18.55
CA ILE A 43 -3.92 -24.94 -17.11
C ILE A 43 -2.65 -25.71 -16.80
N MET A 44 -1.83 -25.24 -15.86
CA MET A 44 -0.54 -25.83 -15.54
C MET A 44 -0.54 -26.52 -14.17
N ALA A 45 -1.20 -25.93 -13.19
CA ALA A 45 -1.26 -26.38 -11.81
C ALA A 45 -2.70 -26.69 -11.39
N ALA A 46 -2.89 -27.10 -10.14
CA ALA A 46 -4.23 -27.39 -9.59
C ALA A 46 -4.57 -26.56 -8.34
N GLY A 47 -3.68 -25.68 -7.89
CA GLY A 47 -3.82 -24.86 -6.69
C GLY A 47 -3.53 -23.38 -6.93
N ILE A 48 -3.18 -22.69 -5.86
CA ILE A 48 -2.89 -21.24 -5.88
C ILE A 48 -1.58 -20.87 -6.59
N GLU A 49 -0.74 -21.83 -6.87
CA GLU A 49 0.49 -21.70 -7.65
C GLU A 49 0.24 -21.57 -9.15
N GLU A 50 -1.00 -21.71 -9.64
CA GLU A 50 -1.37 -21.64 -11.05
C GLU A 50 -0.98 -20.28 -11.68
N PRO A 51 -0.07 -20.28 -12.68
CA PRO A 51 0.43 -19.04 -13.27
C PRO A 51 -0.34 -18.61 -14.53
N ASN A 52 -1.01 -19.54 -15.21
CA ASN A 52 -1.54 -19.33 -16.57
C ASN A 52 -3.04 -19.12 -16.63
N ALA A 53 -3.81 -19.86 -15.83
CA ALA A 53 -5.27 -19.90 -15.90
C ALA A 53 -5.91 -18.74 -15.12
N LEU A 54 -5.56 -17.51 -15.52
CA LEU A 54 -6.17 -16.29 -14.97
C LEU A 54 -7.38 -15.90 -15.82
N VAL A 55 -8.51 -15.71 -15.16
CA VAL A 55 -9.79 -15.38 -15.77
C VAL A 55 -10.45 -14.21 -15.07
N THR A 56 -11.44 -13.59 -15.69
CA THR A 56 -12.35 -12.65 -15.06
C THR A 56 -13.61 -13.38 -14.65
N VAL A 57 -13.99 -13.32 -13.38
CA VAL A 57 -15.17 -13.98 -12.82
C VAL A 57 -16.20 -12.94 -12.40
N GLY A 58 -17.48 -13.28 -12.54
CA GLY A 58 -18.59 -12.41 -12.15
C GLY A 58 -18.97 -11.37 -13.21
N GLU A 59 -20.01 -10.60 -12.88
CA GLU A 59 -20.56 -9.54 -13.73
C GLU A 59 -20.87 -8.29 -12.88
N GLY A 60 -20.89 -7.12 -13.54
CA GLY A 60 -21.19 -5.84 -12.88
C GLY A 60 -20.18 -5.49 -11.77
N GLY A 61 -20.65 -5.03 -10.63
CA GLY A 61 -19.82 -4.66 -9.48
C GLY A 61 -19.11 -5.85 -8.81
N ARG A 62 -19.60 -7.09 -9.03
CA ARG A 62 -18.96 -8.33 -8.54
C ARG A 62 -17.90 -8.90 -9.48
N THR A 63 -17.50 -8.15 -10.49
CA THR A 63 -16.45 -8.58 -11.42
C THR A 63 -15.10 -8.64 -10.72
N GLU A 64 -14.48 -9.81 -10.68
CA GLU A 64 -13.15 -10.04 -10.12
C GLU A 64 -12.19 -10.48 -11.23
N PRO A 65 -11.30 -9.61 -11.72
CA PRO A 65 -10.30 -9.96 -12.72
C PRO A 65 -9.10 -10.68 -12.10
N ASN A 66 -8.28 -11.29 -12.94
CA ASN A 66 -7.05 -11.99 -12.58
C ASN A 66 -7.25 -13.11 -11.54
N THR A 67 -8.43 -13.69 -11.52
CA THR A 67 -8.79 -14.79 -10.62
C THR A 67 -8.30 -16.10 -11.18
N ARG A 68 -7.68 -16.95 -10.35
CA ARG A 68 -7.20 -18.27 -10.78
C ARG A 68 -8.37 -19.24 -10.95
N ALA A 69 -8.50 -19.83 -12.12
CA ALA A 69 -9.53 -20.83 -12.37
C ALA A 69 -9.40 -22.09 -11.48
N THR A 70 -8.21 -22.33 -10.92
CA THR A 70 -7.93 -23.43 -9.98
C THR A 70 -8.40 -23.14 -8.55
N ASP A 71 -8.74 -21.88 -8.24
CA ASP A 71 -9.15 -21.45 -6.89
C ASP A 71 -10.63 -20.99 -6.83
N VAL A 72 -11.40 -21.18 -7.89
CA VAL A 72 -12.84 -20.90 -7.94
C VAL A 72 -13.61 -22.21 -8.05
N PHE A 73 -14.47 -22.50 -7.09
CA PHE A 73 -15.39 -23.64 -7.18
C PHE A 73 -16.64 -23.25 -7.97
N VAL A 74 -17.04 -24.15 -8.90
CA VAL A 74 -18.17 -23.85 -9.78
C VAL A 74 -19.50 -23.91 -9.02
N TYR A 75 -20.31 -22.89 -9.20
CA TYR A 75 -21.68 -22.77 -8.69
C TYR A 75 -22.66 -22.49 -9.83
N GLU A 76 -23.95 -22.73 -9.62
CA GLU A 76 -24.97 -22.52 -10.65
C GLU A 76 -25.02 -21.07 -11.09
N GLY A 77 -24.87 -20.82 -12.38
CA GLY A 77 -24.88 -19.48 -12.96
C GLY A 77 -23.52 -18.76 -12.94
N LEU A 78 -22.41 -19.40 -12.54
CA LEU A 78 -21.07 -18.82 -12.62
C LEU A 78 -20.79 -18.30 -14.03
N VAL A 79 -20.32 -17.06 -14.12
CA VAL A 79 -19.86 -16.44 -15.37
C VAL A 79 -18.38 -16.17 -15.28
N ALA A 80 -17.62 -16.72 -16.26
CA ALA A 80 -16.19 -16.47 -16.37
C ALA A 80 -15.84 -16.07 -17.80
N LYS A 81 -14.79 -15.27 -17.94
CA LYS A 81 -14.27 -14.78 -19.22
C LYS A 81 -12.76 -14.92 -19.27
N SER A 82 -12.24 -15.38 -20.41
CA SER A 82 -10.80 -15.39 -20.66
C SER A 82 -10.24 -13.97 -20.76
N GLN A 83 -8.97 -13.82 -20.46
CA GLN A 83 -8.27 -12.52 -20.46
C GLN A 83 -7.27 -12.40 -21.60
N ASN A 84 -6.85 -11.18 -21.90
CA ASN A 84 -5.78 -10.83 -22.84
C ASN A 84 -6.04 -11.28 -24.29
N ARG A 85 -7.25 -11.17 -24.78
CA ARG A 85 -7.60 -11.57 -26.14
C ARG A 85 -8.32 -10.47 -26.90
N TRP A 86 -8.09 -10.42 -28.20
CA TRP A 86 -8.85 -9.57 -29.10
C TRP A 86 -8.86 -10.14 -30.53
N PRO A 87 -10.00 -10.38 -31.15
CA PRO A 87 -11.37 -10.28 -30.62
C PRO A 87 -11.81 -11.51 -29.80
N LYS A 88 -11.21 -12.71 -30.01
CA LYS A 88 -11.58 -13.94 -29.32
C LYS A 88 -10.37 -14.82 -29.02
N LEU A 89 -10.49 -15.70 -28.02
CA LEU A 89 -9.41 -16.52 -27.50
C LEU A 89 -8.76 -17.41 -28.56
N SER A 90 -9.56 -18.02 -29.47
CA SER A 90 -9.08 -18.88 -30.56
C SER A 90 -8.44 -18.10 -31.71
N PHE A 91 -8.78 -16.83 -31.89
CA PHE A 91 -8.22 -15.96 -32.92
C PHE A 91 -7.89 -14.61 -32.27
N ASP A 92 -6.65 -14.45 -31.82
CA ASP A 92 -6.17 -13.25 -31.11
C ASP A 92 -5.19 -12.50 -32.01
N VAL A 93 -5.57 -11.28 -32.39
CA VAL A 93 -4.73 -10.37 -33.19
C VAL A 93 -3.50 -9.92 -32.40
N GLY A 94 -3.61 -9.80 -31.07
CA GLY A 94 -2.50 -9.46 -30.19
C GLY A 94 -1.32 -10.44 -30.29
N SER A 95 -1.55 -11.67 -30.79
CA SER A 95 -0.49 -12.67 -31.00
C SER A 95 0.62 -12.19 -31.96
N VAL A 96 0.37 -11.14 -32.75
CA VAL A 96 1.39 -10.48 -33.60
C VAL A 96 2.51 -9.88 -32.74
N LEU A 97 2.26 -9.50 -31.48
CA LEU A 97 3.30 -9.07 -30.54
C LEU A 97 4.38 -10.11 -30.31
N GLY A 98 4.07 -11.39 -30.49
CA GLY A 98 5.06 -12.46 -30.45
C GLY A 98 6.14 -12.35 -31.54
N LEU A 99 5.86 -11.68 -32.67
CA LEU A 99 6.83 -11.37 -33.72
C LEU A 99 7.75 -10.21 -33.32
N ALA A 100 7.26 -9.31 -32.47
CA ALA A 100 8.04 -8.20 -31.90
C ALA A 100 8.82 -8.59 -30.63
N ALA A 101 8.88 -9.89 -30.27
CA ALA A 101 9.56 -10.37 -29.07
C ALA A 101 10.99 -9.85 -28.89
N PRO A 102 11.85 -9.69 -29.93
CA PRO A 102 13.18 -9.10 -29.75
C PRO A 102 13.17 -7.66 -29.22
N ALA A 103 12.16 -6.87 -29.58
CA ALA A 103 11.99 -5.48 -29.10
C ALA A 103 11.33 -5.39 -27.71
N LEU A 104 10.74 -6.49 -27.24
CA LEU A 104 10.08 -6.61 -25.94
C LEU A 104 10.86 -7.49 -24.94
N SER A 105 12.18 -7.65 -25.12
CA SER A 105 13.07 -8.36 -24.19
C SER A 105 13.15 -7.65 -22.82
N ALA A 106 13.82 -8.26 -21.84
CA ALA A 106 14.04 -7.63 -20.54
C ALA A 106 14.57 -6.20 -20.67
N GLY A 107 14.05 -5.29 -19.86
CA GLY A 107 14.40 -3.88 -19.91
C GLY A 107 13.83 -3.08 -21.10
N PHE A 108 12.88 -3.62 -21.86
CA PHE A 108 12.32 -2.95 -23.04
C PHE A 108 11.75 -1.55 -22.75
N TYR A 109 11.26 -1.28 -21.56
CA TYR A 109 10.78 0.04 -21.13
C TYR A 109 11.87 1.11 -21.24
N TYR A 110 13.12 0.73 -20.98
CA TYR A 110 14.27 1.63 -21.02
C TYR A 110 14.93 1.70 -22.41
N LYS A 111 14.67 0.73 -23.27
CA LYS A 111 15.36 0.57 -24.58
C LYS A 111 14.48 0.90 -25.78
N THR A 112 13.20 0.56 -25.73
CA THR A 112 12.28 0.67 -26.89
C THR A 112 11.42 1.92 -26.82
N PHE A 113 11.02 2.34 -25.62
CA PHE A 113 10.10 3.45 -25.39
C PHE A 113 10.78 4.60 -24.65
N PHE A 114 11.66 5.32 -25.33
CA PHE A 114 12.36 6.45 -24.75
C PHE A 114 11.96 7.77 -25.44
N GLY A 115 12.18 8.90 -24.73
CA GLY A 115 11.87 10.24 -25.23
C GLY A 115 11.33 11.16 -24.14
N SER A 116 10.64 12.22 -24.53
CA SER A 116 10.02 13.16 -23.57
C SER A 116 8.85 12.53 -22.80
N ALA A 117 8.49 13.10 -21.64
CA ALA A 117 7.34 12.67 -20.84
C ALA A 117 6.03 12.61 -21.65
N LYS A 118 5.81 13.56 -22.60
CA LYS A 118 4.64 13.53 -23.48
C LYS A 118 4.64 12.33 -24.41
N LYS A 119 5.82 11.96 -24.97
CA LYS A 119 5.95 10.76 -25.81
C LYS A 119 5.71 9.49 -24.99
N TRP A 120 6.22 9.46 -23.76
CA TRP A 120 5.99 8.33 -22.85
C TRP A 120 4.49 8.14 -22.57
N MET A 121 3.74 9.20 -22.25
CA MET A 121 2.31 9.11 -22.00
C MET A 121 1.52 8.61 -23.22
N PHE A 122 1.98 8.91 -24.44
CA PHE A 122 1.40 8.36 -25.67
C PHE A 122 1.65 6.84 -25.79
N TYR A 123 2.89 6.38 -25.57
CA TYR A 123 3.22 4.96 -25.61
C TYR A 123 2.52 4.19 -24.50
N GLU A 124 2.50 4.76 -23.28
CA GLU A 124 1.90 4.14 -22.09
C GLU A 124 0.42 3.77 -22.31
N TYR A 125 -0.33 4.65 -22.96
CA TYR A 125 -1.72 4.40 -23.27
C TYR A 125 -1.93 3.08 -24.06
N PHE A 126 -1.10 2.82 -25.06
CA PHE A 126 -1.17 1.60 -25.86
C PHE A 126 -0.59 0.41 -25.12
N ILE A 127 0.52 0.59 -24.40
CA ILE A 127 1.14 -0.46 -23.59
C ILE A 127 0.16 -0.95 -22.52
N ARG A 128 -0.49 -0.05 -21.80
CA ARG A 128 -1.48 -0.38 -20.78
C ARG A 128 -2.69 -1.15 -21.35
N LYS A 129 -3.17 -0.76 -22.53
CA LYS A 129 -4.25 -1.50 -23.21
C LYS A 129 -3.81 -2.87 -23.69
N ALA A 130 -2.57 -2.99 -24.16
CA ALA A 130 -2.01 -4.25 -24.65
C ALA A 130 -1.55 -5.15 -23.49
N ALA A 131 -1.25 -4.61 -22.33
CA ALA A 131 -0.75 -5.33 -21.16
C ALA A 131 -1.70 -6.40 -20.63
N GLY A 132 -2.99 -6.32 -20.97
CA GLY A 132 -3.93 -7.40 -20.86
C GLY A 132 -4.15 -8.01 -19.48
N LEU A 133 -3.79 -7.36 -18.40
CA LEU A 133 -4.32 -7.68 -17.07
C LEU A 133 -5.79 -7.30 -17.05
N GLY A 134 -6.64 -8.07 -16.36
CA GLY A 134 -8.09 -7.84 -16.33
C GLY A 134 -8.45 -6.43 -15.90
N ASN A 135 -9.56 -5.92 -16.37
CA ASN A 135 -10.05 -4.60 -16.04
C ASN A 135 -10.80 -4.60 -14.71
N ALA A 136 -10.52 -3.60 -13.88
CA ALA A 136 -11.31 -3.36 -12.68
C ALA A 136 -12.79 -3.05 -13.03
N PRO A 137 -13.76 -3.45 -12.20
CA PRO A 137 -15.15 -3.08 -12.39
C PRO A 137 -15.33 -1.56 -12.30
N THR A 138 -16.27 -1.02 -13.08
CA THR A 138 -16.67 0.39 -13.04
C THR A 138 -17.88 0.65 -12.13
N LEU A 139 -18.60 -0.41 -11.76
CA LEU A 139 -19.73 -0.34 -10.84
C LEU A 139 -19.27 -0.64 -9.42
N ALA A 140 -19.92 -0.03 -8.44
CA ALA A 140 -19.66 -0.30 -7.03
C ALA A 140 -19.92 -1.78 -6.70
N ASP A 141 -19.04 -2.38 -5.91
CA ASP A 141 -19.22 -3.72 -5.39
C ASP A 141 -20.38 -3.72 -4.37
N PRO A 142 -21.43 -4.52 -4.56
CA PRO A 142 -22.57 -4.59 -3.64
C PRO A 142 -22.25 -5.41 -2.38
N ASP A 143 -21.18 -6.21 -2.38
CA ASP A 143 -20.86 -7.13 -1.30
C ASP A 143 -20.19 -6.42 -0.12
N ARG A 144 -20.28 -7.04 1.03
CA ARG A 144 -19.60 -6.58 2.25
C ARG A 144 -18.37 -7.42 2.54
N PHE A 145 -17.40 -6.77 3.15
CA PHE A 145 -16.18 -7.38 3.63
C PHE A 145 -16.10 -7.19 5.15
N SER A 146 -15.82 -8.26 5.88
CA SER A 146 -15.74 -8.18 7.34
C SER A 146 -14.30 -8.36 7.83
N GLN A 147 -14.01 -7.76 8.98
CA GLN A 147 -12.75 -7.97 9.69
C GLN A 147 -13.03 -8.54 11.07
N ARG A 148 -12.17 -9.42 11.55
CA ARG A 148 -12.25 -10.02 12.90
C ARG A 148 -10.87 -10.14 13.51
N ALA A 149 -10.79 -9.84 14.81
CA ALA A 149 -9.64 -10.18 15.63
C ALA A 149 -9.90 -11.51 16.33
N ALA A 150 -8.87 -12.32 16.48
CA ALA A 150 -8.90 -13.56 17.23
C ALA A 150 -7.58 -13.75 18.00
N PHE A 151 -7.65 -14.52 19.07
CA PHE A 151 -6.50 -14.95 19.84
C PHE A 151 -6.53 -16.47 20.01
N CYS A 152 -5.39 -17.14 19.84
CA CYS A 152 -5.24 -18.57 20.10
C CYS A 152 -3.88 -18.88 20.74
N ASP A 153 -3.79 -20.01 21.41
CA ASP A 153 -2.51 -20.47 21.95
C ASP A 153 -1.64 -21.07 20.83
N VAL A 154 -2.28 -21.77 19.87
CA VAL A 154 -1.60 -22.35 18.71
C VAL A 154 -2.40 -22.08 17.44
N LEU A 155 -1.76 -21.45 16.46
CA LEU A 155 -2.26 -21.32 15.09
C LEU A 155 -1.54 -22.34 14.20
N VAL A 156 -2.27 -23.24 13.56
CA VAL A 156 -1.71 -24.19 12.59
C VAL A 156 -2.11 -23.78 11.18
N VAL A 157 -1.13 -23.57 10.31
CA VAL A 157 -1.32 -23.15 8.92
C VAL A 157 -1.05 -24.32 7.97
N GLY A 158 -2.11 -24.81 7.32
CA GLY A 158 -2.11 -25.96 6.43
C GLY A 158 -2.68 -27.22 7.12
N ALA A 159 -3.72 -27.81 6.51
CA ALA A 159 -4.40 -28.99 7.02
C ALA A 159 -4.01 -30.27 6.24
N GLY A 160 -2.75 -30.40 5.85
CA GLY A 160 -2.16 -31.67 5.45
C GLY A 160 -1.97 -32.60 6.67
N PRO A 161 -1.44 -33.85 6.47
CA PRO A 161 -1.29 -34.81 7.56
C PRO A 161 -0.56 -34.23 8.78
N ALA A 162 0.58 -33.61 8.57
CA ALA A 162 1.39 -33.02 9.64
C ALA A 162 0.65 -31.90 10.40
N GLY A 163 -0.05 -31.02 9.67
CA GLY A 163 -0.80 -29.93 10.29
C GLY A 163 -2.03 -30.40 11.06
N MET A 164 -2.78 -31.37 10.52
CA MET A 164 -3.92 -31.97 11.21
C MET A 164 -3.50 -32.71 12.50
N GLN A 165 -2.38 -33.41 12.45
CA GLN A 165 -1.85 -34.10 13.65
C GLN A 165 -1.40 -33.09 14.71
N ALA A 166 -0.63 -32.05 14.31
CA ALA A 166 -0.19 -30.99 15.20
C ALA A 166 -1.37 -30.21 15.84
N ALA A 167 -2.41 -29.95 15.06
CA ALA A 167 -3.62 -29.31 15.58
C ALA A 167 -4.38 -30.18 16.57
N LEU A 168 -4.44 -31.49 16.32
CA LEU A 168 -5.05 -32.45 17.22
C LEU A 168 -4.30 -32.53 18.53
N ASP A 169 -2.98 -32.75 18.50
CA ASP A 169 -2.12 -32.88 19.68
C ASP A 169 -2.21 -31.62 20.57
N ALA A 170 -2.19 -30.43 19.95
CA ALA A 170 -2.33 -29.17 20.67
C ALA A 170 -3.74 -29.02 21.29
N ALA A 171 -4.81 -29.38 20.57
CA ALA A 171 -6.18 -29.27 21.06
C ALA A 171 -6.45 -30.24 22.20
N GLU A 172 -6.02 -31.50 22.09
CA GLU A 172 -6.14 -32.51 23.16
C GLU A 172 -5.23 -32.19 24.34
N GLY A 173 -4.14 -31.44 24.12
CA GLY A 173 -3.31 -30.84 25.17
C GLY A 173 -3.95 -29.64 25.88
N GLY A 174 -5.23 -29.33 25.62
CA GLY A 174 -5.98 -28.24 26.25
C GLY A 174 -5.66 -26.83 25.74
N LYS A 175 -5.00 -26.70 24.60
CA LYS A 175 -4.71 -25.41 23.99
C LYS A 175 -5.87 -24.91 23.11
N ARG A 176 -6.07 -23.58 23.06
CA ARG A 176 -6.96 -22.97 22.09
C ARG A 176 -6.30 -23.00 20.70
N VAL A 177 -6.83 -23.80 19.81
CA VAL A 177 -6.26 -24.05 18.48
C VAL A 177 -7.12 -23.46 17.39
N ILE A 178 -6.47 -22.81 16.42
CA ILE A 178 -7.06 -22.47 15.13
C ILE A 178 -6.26 -23.20 14.05
N LEU A 179 -6.93 -24.08 13.29
CA LEU A 179 -6.38 -24.75 12.12
C LEU A 179 -6.95 -24.09 10.86
N VAL A 180 -6.07 -23.64 9.96
CA VAL A 180 -6.48 -22.98 8.70
C VAL A 180 -6.06 -23.80 7.48
N GLU A 181 -6.97 -23.87 6.48
CA GLU A 181 -6.74 -24.53 5.21
C GLU A 181 -7.24 -23.65 4.04
N GLN A 182 -6.38 -23.46 3.05
CA GLN A 182 -6.73 -22.66 1.87
C GLN A 182 -7.76 -23.33 0.95
N ASP A 183 -7.77 -24.67 0.94
CA ASP A 183 -8.73 -25.45 0.17
C ASP A 183 -10.11 -25.51 0.87
N ASN A 184 -11.14 -25.96 0.16
CA ASN A 184 -12.47 -26.21 0.73
C ASN A 184 -12.56 -27.56 1.48
N ILE A 185 -11.54 -28.40 1.38
CA ILE A 185 -11.43 -29.71 2.02
C ILE A 185 -10.19 -29.80 2.89
N LEU A 186 -10.24 -30.67 3.91
CA LEU A 186 -9.07 -31.01 4.73
C LEU A 186 -8.29 -32.16 4.09
N GLY A 187 -6.99 -32.22 4.30
CA GLY A 187 -6.12 -33.24 3.79
C GLY A 187 -6.08 -33.36 2.26
N PRO A 188 -5.97 -32.25 1.49
CA PRO A 188 -6.01 -32.35 0.01
C PRO A 188 -4.90 -33.25 -0.57
N SER A 189 -3.73 -33.33 0.09
CA SER A 189 -2.65 -34.23 -0.29
C SER A 189 -3.01 -35.73 -0.10
N LEU A 190 -3.79 -36.04 0.92
CA LEU A 190 -4.22 -37.41 1.20
C LEU A 190 -5.25 -37.90 0.18
N ILE A 191 -6.08 -37.01 -0.35
CA ILE A 191 -7.04 -37.34 -1.41
C ILE A 191 -6.31 -37.58 -2.74
N ARG A 192 -5.25 -36.79 -3.01
CA ARG A 192 -4.38 -37.00 -4.17
C ARG A 192 -3.59 -38.32 -4.08
N ASP A 193 -3.12 -38.66 -2.88
CA ASP A 193 -2.26 -39.80 -2.60
C ASP A 193 -2.86 -40.72 -1.50
N PRO A 194 -3.99 -41.40 -1.79
CA PRO A 194 -4.80 -42.08 -0.76
C PRO A 194 -4.15 -43.30 -0.08
N GLN A 195 -2.93 -43.63 -0.47
CA GLN A 195 -2.22 -44.78 0.15
C GLN A 195 -1.53 -44.43 1.47
N GLU A 196 -1.42 -43.14 1.83
CA GLU A 196 -0.71 -42.74 3.05
C GLU A 196 -1.61 -42.69 4.29
N LEU A 197 -2.89 -42.31 4.16
CA LEU A 197 -3.86 -42.29 5.25
C LEU A 197 -5.31 -42.39 4.71
N ASP A 198 -6.18 -43.05 5.46
CA ASP A 198 -7.59 -43.24 5.09
C ASP A 198 -8.41 -41.93 5.17
N ALA A 199 -9.38 -41.76 4.31
CA ALA A 199 -10.36 -40.66 4.38
C ALA A 199 -11.10 -40.62 5.73
N ALA A 200 -11.30 -41.77 6.38
CA ALA A 200 -11.85 -41.90 7.73
C ALA A 200 -11.00 -41.17 8.77
N TRP A 201 -9.67 -41.20 8.62
CA TRP A 201 -8.74 -40.52 9.55
C TRP A 201 -8.95 -39.00 9.48
N ILE A 202 -9.07 -38.40 8.29
CA ILE A 202 -9.32 -36.96 8.11
C ILE A 202 -10.59 -36.57 8.86
N LYS A 203 -11.66 -37.32 8.66
CA LYS A 203 -12.98 -37.03 9.27
C LYS A 203 -12.92 -37.16 10.81
N THR A 204 -12.30 -38.21 11.29
CA THR A 204 -12.16 -38.51 12.73
C THR A 204 -11.27 -37.46 13.40
N THR A 205 -10.12 -37.16 12.82
CA THR A 205 -9.19 -36.13 13.35
C THR A 205 -9.86 -34.77 13.41
N ALA A 206 -10.55 -34.34 12.36
CA ALA A 206 -11.27 -33.08 12.36
C ALA A 206 -12.39 -33.03 13.42
N ALA A 207 -13.10 -34.14 13.63
CA ALA A 207 -14.12 -34.25 14.68
C ALA A 207 -13.48 -34.15 16.09
N ARG A 208 -12.37 -34.81 16.34
CA ARG A 208 -11.63 -34.73 17.62
C ARG A 208 -11.11 -33.31 17.89
N ILE A 209 -10.51 -32.67 16.91
CA ILE A 209 -10.06 -31.26 17.06
C ILE A 209 -11.23 -30.37 17.50
N ARG A 210 -12.41 -30.49 16.84
CA ARG A 210 -13.61 -29.71 17.21
C ARG A 210 -14.14 -30.08 18.59
N ALA A 211 -14.17 -31.34 18.93
CA ALA A 211 -14.61 -31.82 20.24
C ALA A 211 -13.73 -31.29 21.39
N ALA A 212 -12.43 -31.11 21.14
CA ALA A 212 -11.50 -30.48 22.06
C ALA A 212 -11.55 -28.91 22.01
N GLY A 213 -12.53 -28.31 21.34
CA GLY A 213 -12.73 -26.84 21.26
C GLY A 213 -11.89 -26.14 20.18
N GLY A 214 -11.19 -26.89 19.34
CA GLY A 214 -10.41 -26.33 18.22
C GLY A 214 -11.30 -25.79 17.08
N VAL A 215 -10.88 -24.68 16.50
CA VAL A 215 -11.56 -24.03 15.36
C VAL A 215 -10.85 -24.43 14.07
N ILE A 216 -11.63 -24.88 13.09
CA ILE A 216 -11.13 -25.24 11.75
C ILE A 216 -11.75 -24.26 10.73
N LEU A 217 -10.88 -23.55 9.99
CA LEU A 217 -11.25 -22.61 8.95
C LEU A 217 -10.75 -23.12 7.60
N THR A 218 -11.64 -23.57 6.75
CA THR A 218 -11.38 -23.89 5.33
C THR A 218 -11.58 -22.65 4.46
N ARG A 219 -11.16 -22.68 3.19
CA ARG A 219 -11.15 -21.53 2.28
C ARG A 219 -10.45 -20.32 2.89
N THR A 220 -9.41 -20.58 3.71
CA THR A 220 -8.73 -19.59 4.53
C THR A 220 -7.24 -19.67 4.29
N THR A 221 -6.67 -18.61 3.72
CA THR A 221 -5.24 -18.52 3.43
C THR A 221 -4.56 -17.60 4.43
N ALA A 222 -3.46 -18.04 5.05
CA ALA A 222 -2.59 -17.17 5.81
C ALA A 222 -1.84 -16.23 4.85
N SER A 223 -2.26 -14.98 4.82
CA SER A 223 -1.80 -13.99 3.83
C SER A 223 -0.55 -13.24 4.23
N GLY A 224 -0.27 -13.11 5.53
CA GLY A 224 0.93 -12.44 6.02
C GLY A 224 1.24 -12.80 7.47
N TYR A 225 2.52 -12.77 7.80
CA TYR A 225 3.03 -12.91 9.16
C TYR A 225 3.72 -11.61 9.57
N TRP A 226 3.32 -11.04 10.69
CA TRP A 226 3.71 -9.72 11.17
C TRP A 226 4.35 -9.85 12.56
N GLU A 227 4.89 -8.76 13.09
CA GLU A 227 5.53 -8.76 14.40
C GLU A 227 4.59 -9.19 15.54
N HIS A 228 5.16 -9.73 16.59
CA HIS A 228 4.47 -10.25 17.78
C HIS A 228 3.46 -11.37 17.47
N ASP A 229 3.86 -12.29 16.60
CA ASP A 229 3.08 -13.48 16.21
C ASP A 229 1.65 -13.14 15.72
N LEU A 230 1.52 -11.99 15.04
CA LEU A 230 0.29 -11.60 14.36
C LEU A 230 0.27 -12.21 12.97
N VAL A 231 -0.73 -13.03 12.67
CA VAL A 231 -0.96 -13.60 11.34
C VAL A 231 -2.27 -13.08 10.77
N THR A 232 -2.23 -12.54 9.56
CA THR A 232 -3.44 -12.18 8.82
C THR A 232 -3.92 -13.35 7.98
N LEU A 233 -5.23 -13.65 8.08
CA LEU A 233 -5.87 -14.72 7.31
C LEU A 233 -6.95 -14.12 6.41
N THR A 234 -6.98 -14.55 5.15
CA THR A 234 -8.03 -14.18 4.20
C THR A 234 -8.97 -15.36 4.02
N GLN A 235 -10.20 -15.24 4.51
CA GLN A 235 -11.24 -16.25 4.39
C GLN A 235 -12.22 -15.89 3.29
N ARG A 236 -12.42 -16.78 2.35
CA ARG A 236 -13.45 -16.69 1.32
C ARG A 236 -14.73 -17.34 1.85
N ILE A 237 -15.81 -16.56 1.96
CA ILE A 237 -17.14 -17.00 2.46
C ILE A 237 -18.05 -17.38 1.31
N SER A 238 -18.02 -16.61 0.22
CA SER A 238 -18.67 -16.96 -1.04
C SER A 238 -17.65 -17.02 -2.18
N GLU A 239 -17.97 -17.71 -3.25
CA GLU A 239 -17.11 -17.74 -4.44
C GLU A 239 -17.13 -16.39 -5.17
N PRO A 240 -16.05 -16.03 -5.91
CA PRO A 240 -16.01 -14.81 -6.70
C PRO A 240 -17.20 -14.70 -7.66
N GLY A 241 -17.85 -13.54 -7.67
CA GLY A 241 -19.04 -13.28 -8.50
C GLY A 241 -20.36 -13.87 -7.97
N GLN A 242 -20.32 -14.73 -6.97
CA GLN A 242 -21.50 -15.28 -6.29
C GLN A 242 -22.13 -14.25 -5.36
N VAL A 243 -23.46 -14.25 -5.28
CA VAL A 243 -24.19 -13.46 -4.27
C VAL A 243 -24.03 -14.16 -2.91
N PRO A 244 -23.41 -13.53 -1.90
CA PRO A 244 -23.24 -14.16 -0.61
C PRO A 244 -24.56 -14.21 0.19
N ASP A 245 -24.86 -15.36 0.83
CA ASP A 245 -26.10 -15.61 1.55
C ASP A 245 -26.40 -14.55 2.63
N ASN A 246 -25.38 -14.08 3.34
CA ASN A 246 -25.50 -13.08 4.41
C ASN A 246 -24.92 -11.71 4.02
N GLY A 247 -24.64 -11.50 2.74
CA GLY A 247 -24.06 -10.30 2.19
C GLY A 247 -22.56 -10.10 2.46
N VAL A 248 -21.86 -11.03 3.13
CA VAL A 248 -20.43 -10.99 3.39
C VAL A 248 -19.70 -11.94 2.43
N ALA A 249 -18.90 -11.40 1.53
CA ALA A 249 -18.16 -12.19 0.54
C ALA A 249 -16.84 -12.76 1.10
N GLN A 250 -16.11 -11.95 1.85
CA GLN A 250 -14.80 -12.33 2.39
C GLN A 250 -14.64 -11.78 3.82
N ARG A 251 -13.74 -12.43 4.59
CA ARG A 251 -13.37 -12.02 5.95
C ARG A 251 -11.86 -11.98 6.13
N LEU A 252 -11.37 -10.84 6.63
CA LEU A 252 -10.00 -10.71 7.10
C LEU A 252 -9.94 -11.02 8.60
N TRP A 253 -9.07 -11.95 8.97
CA TRP A 253 -8.79 -12.25 10.36
C TRP A 253 -7.43 -11.66 10.75
N HIS A 254 -7.37 -11.04 11.91
CA HIS A 254 -6.15 -10.66 12.59
C HIS A 254 -5.98 -11.61 13.77
N VAL A 255 -5.18 -12.65 13.58
CA VAL A 255 -4.99 -13.69 14.60
C VAL A 255 -3.67 -13.45 15.31
N ARG A 256 -3.73 -13.19 16.61
CA ARG A 256 -2.54 -13.19 17.45
C ARG A 256 -2.41 -14.55 18.13
N ALA A 257 -1.29 -15.22 17.88
CA ALA A 257 -1.05 -16.57 18.35
C ALA A 257 0.03 -16.59 19.44
N GLY A 258 -0.06 -17.51 20.38
CA GLY A 258 1.04 -17.81 21.30
C GLY A 258 2.17 -18.58 20.62
N GLN A 259 1.82 -19.43 19.65
CA GLN A 259 2.73 -20.15 18.77
C GLN A 259 2.11 -20.33 17.40
N VAL A 260 2.91 -20.29 16.35
CA VAL A 260 2.48 -20.59 14.98
C VAL A 260 3.18 -21.85 14.48
N ILE A 261 2.41 -22.81 13.96
CA ILE A 261 2.92 -24.01 13.32
C ILE A 261 2.64 -23.92 11.82
N LEU A 262 3.69 -23.87 11.02
CA LEU A 262 3.60 -23.81 9.55
C LEU A 262 3.71 -25.22 8.97
N ALA A 263 2.58 -25.77 8.54
CA ALA A 263 2.48 -27.08 7.86
C ALA A 263 2.14 -26.84 6.37
N THR A 264 2.80 -25.87 5.77
CA THR A 264 2.48 -25.29 4.45
C THR A 264 2.90 -26.15 3.26
N GLY A 265 3.66 -27.21 3.49
CA GLY A 265 4.08 -28.17 2.46
C GLY A 265 5.04 -27.59 1.44
N SER A 266 5.02 -28.17 0.23
CA SER A 266 5.89 -27.78 -0.88
C SER A 266 5.12 -27.71 -2.19
N ILE A 267 5.63 -26.91 -3.12
CA ILE A 267 5.08 -26.70 -4.46
C ILE A 267 5.98 -27.40 -5.47
N GLU A 268 5.40 -28.17 -6.40
CA GLU A 268 6.12 -28.84 -7.48
C GLU A 268 6.70 -27.84 -8.46
N ARG A 269 7.95 -28.05 -8.91
CA ARG A 269 8.68 -27.19 -9.83
C ARG A 269 8.41 -27.57 -11.29
N PRO A 270 8.18 -26.60 -12.19
CA PRO A 270 8.23 -26.85 -13.62
C PRO A 270 9.66 -27.11 -14.08
N MET A 271 9.80 -27.63 -15.31
CA MET A 271 11.08 -27.74 -15.98
C MET A 271 11.20 -26.68 -17.07
N ALA A 272 12.40 -26.10 -17.23
CA ALA A 272 12.68 -25.12 -18.25
C ALA A 272 13.24 -25.80 -19.52
N PHE A 273 12.48 -25.78 -20.61
CA PHE A 273 12.87 -26.25 -21.93
C PHE A 273 12.11 -25.45 -23.00
N ALA A 274 12.53 -25.57 -24.27
CA ALA A 274 11.93 -24.74 -25.30
C ALA A 274 10.43 -25.06 -25.51
N HIS A 275 9.59 -24.01 -25.50
CA HIS A 275 8.13 -24.09 -25.62
C HIS A 275 7.45 -24.91 -24.52
N ASN A 276 7.95 -24.79 -23.28
CA ASN A 276 7.36 -25.40 -22.07
C ASN A 276 6.06 -24.73 -21.61
N ASP A 277 5.64 -23.69 -22.25
CA ASP A 277 4.45 -22.88 -22.00
C ASP A 277 3.20 -23.34 -22.74
N ARG A 278 3.33 -24.36 -23.58
CA ARG A 278 2.24 -24.83 -24.46
C ARG A 278 1.09 -25.43 -23.65
N PRO A 279 -0.20 -25.12 -23.98
CA PRO A 279 -1.34 -25.83 -23.40
C PRO A 279 -1.21 -27.36 -23.63
N GLY A 280 -1.34 -28.13 -22.54
CA GLY A 280 -1.02 -29.57 -22.50
C GLY A 280 0.32 -29.88 -21.81
N VAL A 281 1.10 -28.84 -21.39
CA VAL A 281 2.20 -29.00 -20.43
C VAL A 281 1.66 -28.67 -19.06
N MET A 282 1.72 -29.60 -18.09
CA MET A 282 1.16 -29.50 -16.77
C MET A 282 2.13 -30.05 -15.71
N LEU A 283 2.02 -29.56 -14.48
CA LEU A 283 2.72 -30.17 -13.35
C LEU A 283 2.19 -31.58 -13.09
N SER A 284 3.06 -32.51 -12.74
CA SER A 284 2.74 -33.92 -12.54
C SER A 284 1.76 -34.13 -11.36
N GLN A 285 1.98 -33.43 -10.24
CA GLN A 285 1.02 -33.45 -9.13
C GLN A 285 -0.33 -32.85 -9.47
N ALA A 286 -0.36 -31.81 -10.31
CA ALA A 286 -1.61 -31.24 -10.77
C ALA A 286 -2.41 -32.24 -11.60
N VAL A 287 -1.77 -32.93 -12.53
CA VAL A 287 -2.40 -33.99 -13.32
C VAL A 287 -3.00 -35.07 -12.40
N ARG A 288 -2.23 -35.54 -11.42
CA ARG A 288 -2.69 -36.52 -10.46
C ARG A 288 -3.88 -36.02 -9.63
N THR A 289 -3.87 -34.75 -9.25
CA THR A 289 -4.99 -34.09 -8.54
C THR A 289 -6.25 -34.07 -9.43
N TYR A 290 -6.14 -33.69 -10.70
CA TYR A 290 -7.29 -33.72 -11.60
C TYR A 290 -7.87 -35.11 -11.75
N VAL A 291 -7.02 -36.12 -11.87
CA VAL A 291 -7.45 -37.52 -11.98
C VAL A 291 -8.10 -38.05 -10.70
N ARG A 292 -7.43 -37.93 -9.57
CA ARG A 292 -7.85 -38.57 -8.29
C ARG A 292 -8.97 -37.80 -7.59
N ARG A 293 -8.93 -36.48 -7.59
CA ARG A 293 -9.92 -35.64 -6.89
C ARG A 293 -11.14 -35.33 -7.73
N PHE A 294 -10.91 -34.95 -8.99
CA PHE A 294 -11.98 -34.45 -9.84
C PHE A 294 -12.46 -35.48 -10.89
N GLY A 295 -11.78 -36.63 -11.02
CA GLY A 295 -12.10 -37.64 -12.04
C GLY A 295 -11.96 -37.10 -13.46
N VAL A 296 -10.98 -36.23 -13.70
CA VAL A 296 -10.71 -35.61 -15.00
C VAL A 296 -9.35 -36.04 -15.50
N VAL A 297 -9.32 -36.63 -16.70
CA VAL A 297 -8.09 -37.02 -17.41
C VAL A 297 -7.71 -35.91 -18.40
N PRO A 298 -6.65 -35.10 -18.12
CA PRO A 298 -6.32 -33.93 -18.94
C PRO A 298 -5.80 -34.26 -20.36
N GLY A 299 -5.33 -35.48 -20.58
CA GLY A 299 -4.84 -35.96 -21.89
C GLY A 299 -4.88 -37.47 -22.00
N LYS A 300 -4.92 -37.99 -23.22
CA LYS A 300 -5.03 -39.42 -23.50
C LYS A 300 -3.70 -40.11 -23.78
N ARG A 301 -2.76 -39.42 -24.40
CA ARG A 301 -1.40 -39.89 -24.75
C ARG A 301 -0.39 -39.06 -23.98
N VAL A 302 0.20 -39.63 -22.94
CA VAL A 302 0.94 -38.88 -21.96
C VAL A 302 2.43 -39.21 -22.01
N VAL A 303 3.25 -38.17 -22.01
CA VAL A 303 4.68 -38.24 -21.67
C VAL A 303 4.85 -37.63 -20.28
N ILE A 304 5.70 -38.26 -19.48
CA ILE A 304 6.07 -37.74 -18.16
C ILE A 304 7.56 -37.41 -18.18
N ALA A 305 7.94 -36.21 -17.68
CA ALA A 305 9.34 -35.84 -17.51
C ALA A 305 9.63 -35.53 -16.03
N THR A 306 10.67 -36.18 -15.47
CA THR A 306 10.95 -36.12 -14.03
C THR A 306 12.43 -36.22 -13.70
N ASN A 307 12.79 -35.76 -12.47
CA ASN A 307 14.07 -35.99 -11.80
C ASN A 307 13.89 -36.60 -10.40
N ASN A 308 12.69 -37.12 -10.09
CA ASN A 308 12.32 -37.64 -8.79
C ASN A 308 11.28 -38.77 -8.90
N ASP A 309 10.99 -39.44 -7.77
CA ASP A 309 10.10 -40.61 -7.76
C ASP A 309 8.61 -40.26 -7.68
N ASP A 310 8.23 -39.05 -7.27
CA ASP A 310 6.80 -38.70 -7.11
C ASP A 310 6.01 -38.77 -8.41
N ALA A 311 6.64 -38.47 -9.54
CA ALA A 311 6.01 -38.50 -10.85
C ALA A 311 5.52 -39.91 -11.27
N TYR A 312 6.10 -40.97 -10.76
CA TYR A 312 5.62 -42.34 -11.04
C TYR A 312 4.24 -42.62 -10.44
N LYS A 313 3.90 -41.98 -9.32
CA LYS A 313 2.54 -42.04 -8.75
C LYS A 313 1.52 -41.40 -9.75
N SER A 314 1.92 -40.38 -10.50
CA SER A 314 1.07 -39.77 -11.52
C SER A 314 0.93 -40.67 -12.73
N ALA A 315 1.98 -41.37 -13.15
CA ALA A 315 1.92 -42.40 -14.20
C ALA A 315 0.90 -43.48 -13.85
N GLN A 316 0.94 -44.00 -12.61
CA GLN A 316 -0.01 -45.01 -12.15
C GLN A 316 -1.45 -44.44 -12.12
N ALA A 317 -1.67 -43.26 -11.57
CA ALA A 317 -3.01 -42.66 -11.52
C ALA A 317 -3.62 -42.45 -12.92
N LEU A 318 -2.82 -41.99 -13.89
CA LEU A 318 -3.24 -41.83 -15.27
C LEU A 318 -3.56 -43.16 -15.96
N LYS A 319 -2.73 -44.18 -15.74
CA LYS A 319 -2.96 -45.52 -16.24
C LYS A 319 -4.26 -46.12 -15.72
N ASP A 320 -4.50 -45.99 -14.39
CA ASP A 320 -5.72 -46.46 -13.76
C ASP A 320 -6.97 -45.73 -14.33
N ALA A 321 -6.81 -44.46 -14.73
CA ALA A 321 -7.86 -43.68 -15.36
C ALA A 321 -7.99 -43.88 -16.90
N GLY A 322 -7.24 -44.83 -17.46
CA GLY A 322 -7.34 -45.22 -18.88
C GLY A 322 -6.48 -44.39 -19.84
N ALA A 323 -5.57 -43.55 -19.37
CA ALA A 323 -4.63 -42.85 -20.22
C ALA A 323 -3.45 -43.77 -20.65
N GLN A 324 -2.95 -43.53 -21.87
CA GLN A 324 -1.77 -44.26 -22.39
C GLN A 324 -0.50 -43.49 -21.96
N ILE A 325 0.34 -44.11 -21.12
CA ILE A 325 1.69 -43.60 -20.84
C ILE A 325 2.61 -44.00 -21.99
N VAL A 326 2.96 -43.00 -22.83
CA VAL A 326 3.80 -43.22 -24.02
C VAL A 326 5.27 -43.36 -23.65
N ALA A 327 5.76 -42.55 -22.72
CA ALA A 327 7.12 -42.58 -22.20
C ALA A 327 7.22 -41.89 -20.85
N ILE A 328 8.14 -42.38 -20.02
CA ILE A 328 8.65 -41.63 -18.84
C ILE A 328 10.10 -41.25 -19.17
N LEU A 329 10.38 -39.95 -19.14
CA LEU A 329 11.70 -39.34 -19.36
C LEU A 329 12.27 -39.03 -17.97
N ASP A 330 13.17 -39.86 -17.47
CA ASP A 330 13.79 -39.67 -16.18
C ASP A 330 15.22 -39.15 -16.37
N ALA A 331 15.52 -38.02 -15.72
CA ALA A 331 16.83 -37.41 -15.83
C ALA A 331 17.93 -38.18 -15.07
N ARG A 332 17.56 -39.15 -14.26
CA ARG A 332 18.48 -40.00 -13.48
C ARG A 332 19.02 -41.17 -14.33
N PRO A 333 20.29 -41.55 -14.12
CA PRO A 333 20.87 -42.70 -14.84
C PRO A 333 20.30 -44.03 -14.40
N ALA A 334 19.87 -44.14 -13.14
CA ALA A 334 19.31 -45.40 -12.56
C ALA A 334 18.14 -45.06 -11.60
N PRO A 335 16.95 -44.66 -12.12
CA PRO A 335 15.82 -44.37 -11.25
C PRO A 335 15.24 -45.63 -10.59
N ALA A 336 14.79 -45.50 -9.33
CA ALA A 336 14.13 -46.61 -8.63
C ALA A 336 12.84 -47.05 -9.31
N GLY A 337 12.15 -46.12 -10.01
CA GLY A 337 10.93 -46.39 -10.78
C GLY A 337 11.12 -47.10 -12.13
N ALA A 338 12.35 -47.47 -12.51
CA ALA A 338 12.61 -48.17 -13.79
C ALA A 338 11.81 -49.47 -13.96
N ASN A 339 11.44 -50.14 -12.88
CA ASN A 339 10.65 -51.35 -12.83
C ASN A 339 9.13 -51.15 -12.72
N SER A 340 8.63 -49.94 -12.95
CA SER A 340 7.23 -49.53 -12.76
C SER A 340 6.24 -50.14 -13.77
N GLY A 341 6.71 -50.94 -14.71
CA GLY A 341 5.90 -51.52 -15.80
C GLY A 341 5.54 -50.50 -16.88
N HIS A 342 6.21 -49.37 -16.94
CA HIS A 342 6.10 -48.33 -17.96
C HIS A 342 7.39 -48.31 -18.79
N ARG A 343 7.32 -47.71 -19.98
CA ARG A 343 8.50 -47.50 -20.81
C ARG A 343 9.28 -46.26 -20.28
N VAL A 344 10.35 -46.53 -19.52
CA VAL A 344 11.22 -45.53 -18.89
C VAL A 344 12.46 -45.34 -19.75
N TYR A 345 12.84 -44.09 -19.99
CA TYR A 345 14.10 -43.65 -20.60
C TYR A 345 14.92 -42.93 -19.55
N ASN A 346 16.10 -43.51 -19.24
CA ASN A 346 17.05 -42.94 -18.28
C ASN A 346 17.90 -41.84 -18.93
N ASP A 347 18.58 -41.01 -18.15
CA ASP A 347 19.38 -39.87 -18.63
C ASP A 347 18.62 -39.06 -19.67
N ALA A 348 17.30 -38.96 -19.51
CA ALA A 348 16.41 -38.32 -20.48
C ALA A 348 15.92 -36.96 -20.01
N VAL A 349 16.16 -35.92 -20.81
CA VAL A 349 15.74 -34.53 -20.49
C VAL A 349 14.90 -33.95 -21.62
N PRO A 350 13.78 -33.29 -21.33
CA PRO A 350 12.95 -32.67 -22.34
C PRO A 350 13.69 -31.49 -23.01
N LEU A 351 13.67 -31.43 -24.34
CA LEU A 351 14.29 -30.36 -25.14
C LEU A 351 13.27 -29.34 -25.64
N SER A 352 12.12 -29.82 -26.13
CA SER A 352 11.11 -28.94 -26.69
C SER A 352 9.77 -29.65 -26.87
N THR A 353 8.71 -28.83 -27.07
CA THR A 353 7.39 -29.32 -27.50
C THR A 353 7.04 -28.80 -28.89
N LYS A 354 6.28 -29.60 -29.66
CA LYS A 354 5.68 -29.20 -30.93
C LYS A 354 4.15 -29.33 -30.85
N GLY A 355 3.40 -28.51 -31.60
CA GLY A 355 1.96 -28.58 -31.61
C GLY A 355 1.31 -27.46 -32.40
N ALA A 356 -0.02 -27.53 -32.53
CA ALA A 356 -0.81 -26.45 -33.03
C ALA A 356 -0.88 -25.30 -32.00
N ARG A 357 -1.45 -24.16 -32.43
CA ARG A 357 -1.54 -22.94 -31.59
C ARG A 357 -2.17 -23.15 -30.19
N HIS A 358 -2.92 -24.22 -29.98
CA HIS A 358 -3.78 -24.40 -28.81
C HIS A 358 -3.61 -25.74 -28.11
N CYS A 359 -2.74 -26.64 -28.59
CA CYS A 359 -2.52 -27.96 -27.98
C CYS A 359 -1.14 -28.52 -28.29
N LEU A 360 -0.67 -29.35 -27.38
CA LEU A 360 0.51 -30.20 -27.53
C LEU A 360 0.21 -31.30 -28.55
N LYS A 361 1.19 -31.63 -29.39
CA LYS A 361 1.14 -32.77 -30.33
C LYS A 361 2.31 -33.72 -30.20
N SER A 362 3.51 -33.20 -29.86
CA SER A 362 4.67 -34.05 -29.61
C SER A 362 5.64 -33.40 -28.62
N VAL A 363 6.43 -34.26 -27.99
CA VAL A 363 7.51 -33.93 -27.07
C VAL A 363 8.81 -34.44 -27.67
N SER A 364 9.83 -33.57 -27.69
CA SER A 364 11.21 -33.96 -28.07
C SER A 364 12.08 -33.97 -26.82
N ALA A 365 12.91 -35.00 -26.64
CA ALA A 365 13.84 -35.13 -25.55
C ALA A 365 15.21 -35.61 -26.00
N LEU A 366 16.23 -35.31 -25.21
CA LEU A 366 17.56 -35.89 -25.34
C LEU A 366 17.62 -37.20 -24.52
N VAL A 367 17.96 -38.30 -25.13
CA VAL A 367 18.10 -39.62 -24.48
C VAL A 367 19.40 -40.22 -25.00
N ASP A 368 20.32 -40.56 -24.13
CA ASP A 368 21.65 -41.10 -24.50
C ASP A 368 22.34 -40.29 -25.60
N GLY A 369 22.28 -38.96 -25.51
CA GLY A 369 22.86 -38.04 -26.49
C GLY A 369 22.14 -37.93 -27.83
N LYS A 370 21.01 -38.64 -28.04
CA LYS A 370 20.20 -38.61 -29.26
C LYS A 370 18.87 -37.93 -29.02
N THR A 371 18.41 -37.14 -29.98
CA THR A 371 17.06 -36.54 -29.93
C THR A 371 16.01 -37.59 -30.36
N MET A 372 15.01 -37.76 -29.49
CA MET A 372 13.84 -38.63 -29.76
C MET A 372 12.55 -37.81 -29.65
N ASP A 373 11.54 -38.20 -30.45
CA ASP A 373 10.22 -37.52 -30.46
C ASP A 373 9.11 -38.55 -30.11
N TRP A 374 8.10 -38.07 -29.31
CA TRP A 374 6.90 -38.85 -28.99
C TRP A 374 5.65 -38.05 -29.29
N ASP A 375 4.69 -38.67 -29.95
CA ASP A 375 3.37 -38.08 -30.10
C ASP A 375 2.63 -38.13 -28.75
N ALA A 376 2.21 -36.95 -28.25
CA ALA A 376 1.53 -36.83 -26.99
C ALA A 376 0.62 -35.58 -26.99
N ASP A 377 -0.50 -35.64 -26.26
CA ASP A 377 -1.40 -34.54 -26.04
C ASP A 377 -1.27 -33.93 -24.60
N LEU A 378 -0.52 -34.64 -23.73
CA LEU A 378 -0.17 -34.18 -22.38
C LEU A 378 1.31 -34.47 -22.09
N LEU A 379 2.01 -33.47 -21.56
CA LEU A 379 3.32 -33.61 -20.93
C LEU A 379 3.20 -33.25 -19.44
N ALA A 380 3.34 -34.24 -18.58
CA ALA A 380 3.39 -34.03 -17.12
C ALA A 380 4.85 -33.82 -16.69
N VAL A 381 5.15 -32.70 -16.03
CA VAL A 381 6.52 -32.36 -15.64
C VAL A 381 6.66 -32.31 -14.11
N SER A 382 7.79 -32.83 -13.60
CA SER A 382 8.14 -32.78 -12.17
C SER A 382 9.63 -32.48 -12.04
N GLY A 383 9.98 -31.21 -11.79
CA GLY A 383 11.34 -30.72 -11.64
C GLY A 383 11.83 -30.65 -10.18
N GLY A 384 11.15 -31.32 -9.27
CA GLY A 384 11.40 -31.27 -7.84
C GLY A 384 10.40 -30.41 -7.08
N PHE A 385 10.74 -30.05 -5.87
CA PHE A 385 9.82 -29.39 -4.93
C PHE A 385 10.46 -28.16 -4.31
N THR A 386 9.67 -27.11 -4.11
CA THR A 386 10.06 -25.89 -3.40
C THR A 386 9.25 -25.80 -2.13
N PRO A 387 9.88 -25.83 -0.93
CA PRO A 387 9.22 -25.59 0.32
C PRO A 387 8.50 -24.24 0.35
N VAL A 388 7.31 -24.21 0.97
CA VAL A 388 6.54 -22.96 1.13
C VAL A 388 6.99 -22.27 2.40
N VAL A 389 8.07 -21.50 2.30
CA VAL A 389 8.76 -20.85 3.43
C VAL A 389 8.42 -19.36 3.60
N HIS A 390 7.48 -18.84 2.82
CA HIS A 390 7.15 -17.42 2.78
C HIS A 390 6.81 -16.85 4.16
N LEU A 391 5.92 -17.49 4.90
CA LEU A 391 5.51 -17.05 6.24
C LEU A 391 6.64 -17.20 7.28
N HIS A 392 7.48 -18.25 7.14
CA HIS A 392 8.65 -18.41 7.99
C HIS A 392 9.61 -17.22 7.84
N MET A 393 9.90 -16.80 6.63
CA MET A 393 10.75 -15.63 6.38
C MET A 393 10.10 -14.31 6.85
N GLN A 394 8.78 -14.18 6.69
CA GLN A 394 8.04 -13.00 7.19
C GLN A 394 8.05 -12.94 8.73
N ALA A 395 8.17 -14.08 9.41
CA ALA A 395 8.38 -14.16 10.86
C ALA A 395 9.81 -13.78 11.30
N GLY A 396 10.64 -13.27 10.40
CA GLY A 396 12.04 -12.98 10.63
C GLY A 396 12.93 -14.23 10.64
N GLY A 397 12.47 -15.30 9.98
CA GLY A 397 13.19 -16.55 9.85
C GLY A 397 14.32 -16.49 8.82
N THR A 398 15.32 -17.34 9.00
CA THR A 398 16.41 -17.62 8.06
C THR A 398 16.17 -18.95 7.35
N LEU A 399 16.86 -19.15 6.24
CA LEU A 399 16.79 -20.38 5.47
C LEU A 399 18.18 -20.97 5.30
N ASP A 400 18.26 -22.29 5.35
CA ASP A 400 19.44 -23.07 5.01
C ASP A 400 19.23 -23.79 3.67
N TRP A 401 20.31 -24.12 3.01
CA TRP A 401 20.28 -24.88 1.77
C TRP A 401 20.35 -26.39 2.06
N ASN A 402 19.39 -27.15 1.54
CA ASN A 402 19.39 -28.61 1.58
C ASN A 402 19.85 -29.14 0.22
N GLU A 403 21.00 -29.80 0.20
CA GLU A 403 21.64 -30.30 -1.02
C GLU A 403 20.86 -31.46 -1.66
N ASP A 404 20.27 -32.35 -0.87
CA ASP A 404 19.51 -33.48 -1.39
C ASP A 404 18.20 -33.05 -2.05
N ALA A 405 17.52 -32.06 -1.47
CA ALA A 405 16.29 -31.50 -2.01
C ALA A 405 16.53 -30.39 -3.04
N GLN A 406 17.78 -29.90 -3.16
CA GLN A 406 18.14 -28.72 -3.95
C GLN A 406 17.18 -27.55 -3.67
N ALA A 407 17.00 -27.24 -2.40
CA ALA A 407 15.96 -26.33 -1.91
C ALA A 407 16.41 -25.57 -0.66
N PHE A 408 15.85 -24.38 -0.48
CA PHE A 408 15.94 -23.66 0.78
C PHE A 408 14.90 -24.20 1.76
N ILE A 409 15.35 -24.56 2.96
CA ILE A 409 14.53 -25.05 4.09
C ILE A 409 14.56 -24.08 5.27
N PRO A 410 13.53 -24.08 6.15
CA PRO A 410 13.54 -23.25 7.36
C PRO A 410 14.69 -23.56 8.29
N ALA A 411 15.36 -22.52 8.79
CA ALA A 411 16.38 -22.61 9.82
C ALA A 411 15.91 -21.94 11.12
N SER A 412 16.52 -20.85 11.56
CA SER A 412 16.09 -20.12 12.76
C SER A 412 14.95 -19.14 12.47
N ALA A 413 14.21 -18.75 13.50
CA ALA A 413 13.23 -17.68 13.42
C ALA A 413 13.30 -16.76 14.65
N ARG A 414 12.93 -15.48 14.50
CA ARG A 414 12.89 -14.52 15.61
C ARG A 414 11.62 -14.65 16.45
N GLN A 415 10.52 -15.04 15.82
CA GLN A 415 9.22 -15.16 16.45
C GLN A 415 8.91 -16.63 16.78
N ASN A 416 7.83 -16.87 17.54
CA ASN A 416 7.48 -18.20 18.01
C ASN A 416 6.81 -19.05 16.91
N VAL A 417 7.59 -19.39 15.90
CA VAL A 417 7.15 -20.16 14.73
C VAL A 417 7.93 -21.47 14.61
N THR A 418 7.22 -22.54 14.30
CA THR A 418 7.79 -23.86 13.98
C THR A 418 7.27 -24.29 12.61
N THR A 419 8.16 -24.74 11.72
CA THR A 419 7.77 -25.28 10.41
C THR A 419 7.90 -26.80 10.41
N ILE A 420 6.90 -27.51 9.87
CA ILE A 420 6.83 -28.97 9.89
C ILE A 420 6.38 -29.55 8.54
N GLY A 421 6.54 -30.87 8.38
CA GLY A 421 6.14 -31.59 7.19
C GLY A 421 6.96 -31.21 5.96
N GLY A 422 6.39 -31.31 4.75
CA GLY A 422 7.11 -31.07 3.49
C GLY A 422 7.66 -29.65 3.28
N ALA A 423 7.33 -28.71 4.17
CA ALA A 423 7.96 -27.38 4.19
C ALA A 423 9.31 -27.39 4.93
N ALA A 424 9.46 -28.24 5.93
CA ALA A 424 10.71 -28.42 6.69
C ALA A 424 11.60 -29.56 6.14
N ASP A 425 10.97 -30.64 5.65
CA ASP A 425 11.64 -31.83 5.13
C ASP A 425 11.10 -32.16 3.73
N PRO A 426 11.60 -31.45 2.69
CA PRO A 426 11.17 -31.67 1.32
C PRO A 426 11.79 -32.94 0.75
N GLN A 427 11.11 -33.52 -0.24
CA GLN A 427 11.57 -34.70 -0.94
C GLN A 427 12.88 -34.43 -1.69
N ALA A 428 13.83 -35.41 -1.58
CA ALA A 428 15.09 -35.39 -2.32
C ALA A 428 14.86 -35.44 -3.85
N ILE A 429 15.70 -34.74 -4.60
CA ILE A 429 15.70 -34.75 -6.07
C ILE A 429 17.11 -35.03 -6.60
N PHE A 430 17.21 -35.46 -7.85
CA PHE A 430 18.50 -35.76 -8.45
C PHE A 430 19.39 -34.51 -8.57
N LYS A 431 18.95 -33.52 -9.30
CA LYS A 431 19.55 -32.18 -9.45
C LYS A 431 18.63 -31.29 -10.28
N MET A 432 18.84 -30.00 -10.25
CA MET A 432 18.21 -29.08 -11.20
C MET A 432 18.81 -29.32 -12.60
N LEU A 433 17.94 -29.41 -13.60
CA LEU A 433 18.38 -29.76 -14.95
C LEU A 433 18.94 -28.53 -15.67
N PRO A 434 20.12 -28.65 -16.32
CA PRO A 434 20.66 -27.58 -17.14
C PRO A 434 19.81 -27.39 -18.41
N VAL A 435 19.74 -26.17 -18.92
CA VAL A 435 18.95 -25.83 -20.09
C VAL A 435 19.86 -25.50 -21.27
N SER A 436 19.80 -26.30 -22.33
CA SER A 436 20.62 -26.13 -23.53
C SER A 436 20.12 -25.02 -24.47
N ARG A 437 18.84 -24.61 -24.37
CA ARG A 437 18.18 -23.64 -25.27
C ARG A 437 17.44 -22.58 -24.49
N PRO A 438 18.07 -21.50 -24.10
CA PRO A 438 17.46 -20.49 -23.22
C PRO A 438 16.33 -19.70 -23.90
N LYS A 439 16.34 -19.54 -25.23
CA LYS A 439 15.28 -18.88 -25.97
C LYS A 439 14.00 -19.73 -25.94
N LYS A 440 12.85 -19.10 -25.60
CA LYS A 440 11.53 -19.73 -25.46
C LYS A 440 11.44 -20.78 -24.35
N SER A 441 12.41 -20.82 -23.41
CA SER A 441 12.32 -21.58 -22.18
C SER A 441 11.79 -20.66 -21.08
N PHE A 442 10.47 -20.68 -20.89
CA PHE A 442 9.82 -19.80 -19.93
C PHE A 442 10.05 -20.30 -18.51
N ILE A 443 10.41 -19.35 -17.63
CA ILE A 443 10.53 -19.58 -16.18
C ILE A 443 9.45 -18.82 -15.41
N ASP A 444 9.11 -17.59 -15.83
CA ASP A 444 7.94 -16.88 -15.33
C ASP A 444 6.86 -16.86 -16.41
N PHE A 445 5.81 -17.64 -16.16
CA PHE A 445 4.72 -17.81 -17.13
C PHE A 445 3.72 -16.65 -17.11
N GLN A 446 3.66 -15.86 -16.03
CA GLN A 446 2.77 -14.70 -15.96
C GLN A 446 3.38 -13.48 -16.65
N ASN A 447 4.66 -13.19 -16.41
CA ASN A 447 5.35 -12.05 -16.98
C ASN A 447 6.11 -12.36 -18.27
N ASP A 448 5.96 -13.57 -18.82
CA ASP A 448 6.63 -14.01 -20.06
C ASP A 448 8.16 -13.87 -19.99
N VAL A 449 8.77 -14.20 -18.82
CA VAL A 449 10.23 -14.17 -18.66
C VAL A 449 10.83 -15.52 -19.03
N THR A 450 11.86 -15.49 -19.85
CA THR A 450 12.63 -16.65 -20.29
C THR A 450 13.99 -16.71 -19.63
N LEU A 451 14.68 -17.85 -19.73
CA LEU A 451 16.09 -17.94 -19.33
C LEU A 451 17.00 -17.01 -20.15
N ALA A 452 16.61 -16.70 -21.40
CA ALA A 452 17.34 -15.73 -22.21
C ALA A 452 17.25 -14.30 -21.65
N ASP A 453 16.14 -13.95 -20.98
CA ASP A 453 16.00 -12.64 -20.29
C ASP A 453 16.93 -12.57 -19.07
N VAL A 454 17.18 -13.68 -18.36
CA VAL A 454 18.17 -13.77 -17.27
C VAL A 454 19.57 -13.59 -17.83
N ASP A 455 19.91 -14.27 -18.96
CA ASP A 455 21.20 -14.12 -19.64
C ASP A 455 21.43 -12.68 -20.09
N LEU A 456 20.40 -12.03 -20.63
CA LEU A 456 20.47 -10.64 -21.05
C LEU A 456 20.69 -9.69 -19.88
N ALA A 457 19.92 -9.85 -18.81
CA ALA A 457 20.10 -9.05 -17.59
C ALA A 457 21.51 -9.18 -17.00
N TRP A 458 22.05 -10.42 -16.99
CA TRP A 458 23.44 -10.65 -16.60
C TRP A 458 24.42 -9.93 -17.52
N ALA A 459 24.26 -10.01 -18.84
CA ALA A 459 25.14 -9.32 -19.81
C ALA A 459 25.11 -7.79 -19.65
N GLU A 460 23.99 -7.24 -19.19
CA GLU A 460 23.80 -5.81 -18.94
C GLU A 460 24.23 -5.36 -17.53
N GLY A 461 24.82 -6.26 -16.73
CA GLY A 461 25.44 -5.91 -15.46
C GLY A 461 24.58 -6.12 -14.21
N TYR A 462 23.39 -6.69 -14.33
CA TYR A 462 22.52 -6.99 -13.18
C TYR A 462 23.01 -8.27 -12.47
N ARG A 463 23.82 -8.11 -11.43
CA ARG A 463 24.49 -9.21 -10.72
C ARG A 463 23.70 -9.71 -9.52
N SER A 464 23.01 -8.82 -8.81
CA SER A 464 22.17 -9.16 -7.67
C SER A 464 20.87 -9.77 -8.12
N VAL A 465 20.40 -10.84 -7.42
CA VAL A 465 19.12 -11.48 -7.67
C VAL A 465 17.95 -10.49 -7.57
N GLU A 466 18.00 -9.55 -6.62
CA GLU A 466 16.95 -8.54 -6.42
C GLU A 466 16.89 -7.52 -7.58
N HIS A 467 18.03 -7.10 -8.12
CA HIS A 467 18.06 -6.20 -9.28
C HIS A 467 17.66 -6.93 -10.56
N LEU A 468 18.15 -8.16 -10.76
CA LEU A 468 17.77 -8.99 -11.90
C LEU A 468 16.26 -9.24 -11.92
N LYS A 469 15.67 -9.56 -10.75
CA LYS A 469 14.22 -9.74 -10.57
C LYS A 469 13.43 -8.49 -11.04
N ARG A 470 13.82 -7.30 -10.59
CA ARG A 470 13.15 -6.04 -10.97
C ARG A 470 13.32 -5.71 -12.43
N TYR A 471 14.50 -5.92 -12.98
CA TYR A 471 14.79 -5.62 -14.37
C TYR A 471 14.04 -6.53 -15.34
N THR A 472 13.93 -7.81 -15.03
CA THR A 472 13.23 -8.81 -15.86
C THR A 472 11.73 -8.91 -15.56
N THR A 473 11.24 -8.32 -14.45
CA THR A 473 9.93 -8.52 -13.86
C THR A 473 9.66 -9.94 -13.35
N LEU A 474 10.71 -10.74 -13.15
CA LEU A 474 10.65 -12.11 -12.67
C LEU A 474 9.98 -12.19 -11.28
N GLY A 475 8.99 -13.05 -11.13
CA GLY A 475 8.32 -13.30 -9.85
C GLY A 475 7.62 -12.07 -9.25
N MET A 476 7.29 -11.06 -10.08
CA MET A 476 6.59 -9.85 -9.67
C MET A 476 5.08 -9.89 -9.97
N ALA A 477 4.60 -10.96 -10.56
CA ALA A 477 3.19 -11.16 -10.86
C ALA A 477 2.42 -11.77 -9.67
N THR A 478 1.15 -12.12 -9.88
CA THR A 478 0.25 -12.61 -8.82
C THR A 478 0.67 -13.95 -8.21
N ASP A 479 1.50 -14.75 -8.89
CA ASP A 479 2.10 -15.99 -8.36
C ASP A 479 3.31 -15.72 -7.45
N GLN A 480 3.85 -14.51 -7.47
CA GLN A 480 4.99 -14.05 -6.64
C GLN A 480 6.21 -14.98 -6.70
N GLY A 481 6.46 -15.53 -7.89
CA GLY A 481 7.64 -16.34 -8.14
C GLY A 481 7.61 -17.76 -7.56
N LYS A 482 6.44 -18.27 -7.16
CA LYS A 482 6.30 -19.63 -6.60
C LYS A 482 6.87 -20.72 -7.51
N LEU A 483 6.69 -20.56 -8.82
CA LEU A 483 7.20 -21.52 -9.84
C LEU A 483 8.50 -21.06 -10.51
N SER A 484 8.84 -19.76 -10.46
CA SER A 484 9.92 -19.17 -11.27
C SER A 484 11.25 -19.00 -10.54
N ASN A 485 11.22 -18.68 -9.23
CA ASN A 485 12.40 -18.21 -8.51
C ASN A 485 13.57 -19.19 -8.54
N MET A 486 13.33 -20.48 -8.31
CA MET A 486 14.42 -21.47 -8.25
C MET A 486 15.13 -21.67 -9.60
N ALA A 487 14.39 -21.68 -10.72
CA ALA A 487 14.99 -21.81 -12.05
C ALA A 487 15.87 -20.59 -12.39
N ALA A 488 15.44 -19.40 -11.98
CA ALA A 488 16.20 -18.17 -12.19
C ALA A 488 17.45 -18.11 -11.32
N LEU A 489 17.36 -18.52 -10.04
CA LEU A 489 18.51 -18.61 -9.14
C LEU A 489 19.55 -19.60 -9.66
N GLY A 490 19.12 -20.79 -10.10
CA GLY A 490 20.02 -21.76 -10.71
C GLY A 490 20.76 -21.20 -11.93
N ARG A 491 20.06 -20.46 -12.81
CA ARG A 491 20.69 -19.81 -13.96
C ARG A 491 21.64 -18.69 -13.58
N LEU A 492 21.27 -17.87 -12.57
CA LEU A 492 22.12 -16.80 -12.08
C LEU A 492 23.41 -17.35 -11.43
N ALA A 493 23.28 -18.38 -10.58
CA ALA A 493 24.40 -19.07 -9.95
C ALA A 493 25.38 -19.65 -10.98
N GLU A 494 24.86 -20.30 -12.03
CA GLU A 494 25.65 -20.79 -13.17
C GLU A 494 26.45 -19.65 -13.84
N LYS A 495 25.79 -18.48 -14.06
CA LYS A 495 26.48 -17.30 -14.64
C LYS A 495 27.51 -16.69 -13.75
N GLN A 496 27.31 -16.73 -12.45
CA GLN A 496 28.26 -16.25 -11.44
C GLN A 496 29.42 -17.23 -11.21
N GLY A 497 29.27 -18.51 -11.57
CA GLY A 497 30.23 -19.58 -11.26
C GLY A 497 30.24 -19.94 -9.77
N VAL A 498 29.10 -19.80 -9.08
CA VAL A 498 28.94 -20.05 -7.63
C VAL A 498 27.83 -21.06 -7.38
N ALA A 499 27.72 -21.59 -6.14
CA ALA A 499 26.59 -22.41 -5.75
C ALA A 499 25.30 -21.59 -5.62
N ILE A 500 24.13 -22.24 -5.74
CA ILE A 500 22.82 -21.55 -5.68
C ILE A 500 22.65 -20.72 -4.40
N PRO A 501 23.00 -21.22 -3.19
CA PRO A 501 22.85 -20.42 -1.97
C PRO A 501 23.75 -19.17 -1.94
N GLU A 502 24.88 -19.18 -2.62
CA GLU A 502 25.80 -18.05 -2.70
C GLU A 502 25.28 -16.94 -3.65
N ALA A 503 24.48 -17.30 -4.65
CA ALA A 503 23.83 -16.32 -5.55
C ALA A 503 22.82 -15.43 -4.84
N GLY A 504 22.38 -15.81 -3.63
CA GLY A 504 21.42 -15.10 -2.81
C GLY A 504 19.97 -15.57 -3.01
N LEU A 505 19.06 -14.98 -2.23
CA LEU A 505 17.64 -15.30 -2.24
C LEU A 505 16.83 -14.01 -2.27
N THR A 506 15.66 -14.07 -2.88
CA THR A 506 14.70 -12.95 -2.86
C THR A 506 13.92 -12.90 -1.56
N THR A 507 13.64 -11.71 -1.04
CA THR A 507 12.80 -11.54 0.15
C THR A 507 11.32 -11.77 -0.20
N PHE A 508 10.66 -12.63 0.58
CA PHE A 508 9.23 -12.88 0.45
C PHE A 508 8.43 -11.87 1.26
N ARG A 509 7.65 -11.05 0.57
CA ARG A 509 6.81 -10.01 1.17
C ARG A 509 5.34 -10.43 1.25
N PRO A 510 4.59 -9.99 2.27
CA PRO A 510 3.14 -10.16 2.26
C PRO A 510 2.50 -9.27 1.15
N PRO A 511 1.30 -9.67 0.64
CA PRO A 511 0.57 -10.88 0.98
C PRO A 511 1.10 -12.12 0.24
N TYR A 512 0.91 -13.31 0.82
CA TYR A 512 1.31 -14.58 0.21
C TYR A 512 0.55 -14.89 -1.09
N THR A 513 -0.71 -14.49 -1.17
CA THR A 513 -1.56 -14.50 -2.37
C THR A 513 -2.22 -13.14 -2.53
N PRO A 514 -2.68 -12.75 -3.73
CA PRO A 514 -3.43 -11.52 -3.90
C PRO A 514 -4.63 -11.42 -2.94
N VAL A 515 -4.81 -10.23 -2.36
CA VAL A 515 -5.90 -9.90 -1.44
C VAL A 515 -6.73 -8.80 -2.10
N THR A 516 -8.05 -8.94 -2.06
CA THR A 516 -8.95 -7.94 -2.65
C THR A 516 -8.88 -6.62 -1.89
N MET A 517 -8.98 -5.50 -2.61
CA MET A 517 -8.97 -4.16 -2.00
C MET A 517 -10.15 -3.98 -1.02
N GLY A 518 -11.33 -4.53 -1.36
CA GLY A 518 -12.50 -4.50 -0.49
C GLY A 518 -12.27 -5.20 0.85
N LEU A 519 -11.53 -6.32 0.86
CA LEU A 519 -11.19 -7.03 2.10
C LEU A 519 -10.24 -6.23 3.00
N ILE A 520 -9.27 -5.53 2.41
CA ILE A 520 -8.35 -4.65 3.15
C ILE A 520 -9.11 -3.46 3.75
N ALA A 521 -10.01 -2.83 2.97
CA ALA A 521 -10.84 -1.72 3.42
C ALA A 521 -11.88 -2.16 4.48
N GLY A 522 -12.35 -3.41 4.42
CA GLY A 522 -13.31 -3.97 5.38
C GLY A 522 -14.66 -3.24 5.35
N ALA A 523 -15.29 -3.15 6.53
CA ALA A 523 -16.60 -2.50 6.67
C ALA A 523 -16.56 -0.98 6.43
N GLY A 524 -15.38 -0.37 6.52
CA GLY A 524 -15.16 1.05 6.22
C GLY A 524 -15.06 1.36 4.73
N ALA A 525 -15.22 0.36 3.85
CA ALA A 525 -15.28 0.58 2.41
C ALA A 525 -16.48 1.44 2.01
N LYS A 526 -16.43 2.02 0.80
CA LYS A 526 -17.45 2.94 0.27
C LYS A 526 -17.49 4.25 1.07
N ASP A 527 -18.66 4.83 1.19
CA ASP A 527 -18.87 6.14 1.82
C ASP A 527 -18.47 6.18 3.30
N ALA A 528 -18.59 5.04 4.01
CA ALA A 528 -18.18 4.95 5.42
C ALA A 528 -16.67 5.12 5.64
N GLY A 529 -15.85 4.79 4.64
CA GLY A 529 -14.39 4.99 4.70
C GLY A 529 -13.92 6.38 4.30
N ALA A 530 -14.80 7.17 3.69
CA ALA A 530 -14.50 8.52 3.19
C ALA A 530 -15.37 9.56 3.90
N HIS A 531 -15.48 9.47 5.23
CA HIS A 531 -16.27 10.44 5.99
C HIS A 531 -15.67 11.84 5.91
N VAL A 532 -16.57 12.81 5.93
CA VAL A 532 -16.23 14.23 5.88
C VAL A 532 -16.72 14.89 7.16
N ARG A 533 -15.84 15.66 7.81
CA ARG A 533 -16.21 16.55 8.92
C ARG A 533 -16.61 17.89 8.31
N ARG A 534 -17.82 18.32 8.60
CA ARG A 534 -18.34 19.61 8.16
C ARG A 534 -18.13 20.66 9.23
N LEU A 535 -17.83 21.89 8.80
CA LEU A 535 -17.83 23.07 9.65
C LEU A 535 -19.25 23.35 10.15
N ALA A 536 -19.39 23.99 11.30
CA ALA A 536 -20.69 24.49 11.78
C ALA A 536 -21.35 25.45 10.77
N LEU A 537 -20.55 26.18 10.02
CA LEU A 537 -20.97 27.16 9.00
C LEU A 537 -20.95 26.58 7.57
N TYR A 538 -20.86 25.24 7.41
CA TYR A 538 -20.71 24.59 6.11
C TYR A 538 -21.78 25.00 5.10
N ASP A 539 -23.05 25.02 5.51
CA ASP A 539 -24.17 25.30 4.59
C ASP A 539 -24.17 26.77 4.14
N LEU A 540 -23.75 27.71 5.00
CA LEU A 540 -23.54 29.12 4.64
C LEU A 540 -22.41 29.29 3.61
N HIS A 541 -21.32 28.58 3.80
CA HIS A 541 -20.24 28.57 2.81
C HIS A 541 -20.67 27.92 1.49
N ALA A 542 -21.37 26.79 1.56
CA ALA A 542 -21.83 26.06 0.37
C ALA A 542 -22.76 26.92 -0.49
N ALA A 543 -23.63 27.74 0.12
CA ALA A 543 -24.51 28.70 -0.59
C ALA A 543 -23.73 29.74 -1.42
N LYS A 544 -22.46 29.97 -1.10
CA LYS A 544 -21.56 30.92 -1.81
C LYS A 544 -20.68 30.24 -2.86
N ASN A 545 -20.87 28.93 -3.11
CA ASN A 545 -20.13 28.13 -4.09
C ASN A 545 -18.60 28.27 -4.00
N PRO A 546 -17.96 28.05 -2.84
CA PRO A 546 -16.53 28.15 -2.72
C PRO A 546 -15.80 27.01 -3.44
N ILE A 547 -14.54 27.23 -3.77
CA ILE A 547 -13.62 26.13 -4.06
C ILE A 547 -13.26 25.49 -2.70
N TRP A 548 -13.56 24.21 -2.55
CA TRP A 548 -13.27 23.49 -1.31
C TRP A 548 -11.87 22.89 -1.27
N GLN A 549 -11.27 22.89 -0.09
CA GLN A 549 -9.99 22.20 0.19
C GLN A 549 -10.16 21.22 1.34
N PRO A 550 -9.85 19.91 1.12
CA PRO A 550 -9.77 18.97 2.22
C PRO A 550 -8.48 19.18 3.03
N LEU A 551 -8.57 19.09 4.35
CA LEU A 551 -7.44 18.95 5.26
C LEU A 551 -7.78 17.89 6.31
N GLY A 552 -7.14 16.70 6.20
CA GLY A 552 -7.63 15.53 6.90
C GLY A 552 -9.07 15.24 6.48
N TYR A 553 -9.98 15.18 7.44
CA TYR A 553 -11.41 14.97 7.17
C TYR A 553 -12.23 16.26 7.03
N TRP A 554 -11.63 17.44 7.27
CA TRP A 554 -12.31 18.73 7.18
C TRP A 554 -12.36 19.23 5.75
N PHE A 555 -13.53 19.77 5.34
CA PHE A 555 -13.67 20.57 4.13
C PHE A 555 -13.73 22.04 4.50
N ARG A 556 -12.82 22.84 3.93
CA ARG A 556 -12.70 24.27 4.21
C ARG A 556 -12.77 25.07 2.91
N PRO A 557 -13.36 26.27 2.90
CA PRO A 557 -13.34 27.16 1.75
C PRO A 557 -11.89 27.55 1.40
N ARG A 558 -11.45 27.20 0.19
CA ARG A 558 -10.14 27.59 -0.35
C ARG A 558 -10.16 29.00 -0.92
N ALA A 559 -11.22 29.34 -1.65
CA ALA A 559 -11.49 30.65 -2.19
C ALA A 559 -12.98 30.79 -2.53
N TYR A 560 -13.47 32.02 -2.66
CA TYR A 560 -14.82 32.36 -3.11
C TYR A 560 -14.77 33.04 -4.47
N PRO A 561 -14.68 32.29 -5.59
CA PRO A 561 -14.57 32.86 -6.92
C PRO A 561 -15.86 33.60 -7.33
N ILE A 562 -15.72 34.73 -8.03
CA ILE A 562 -16.81 35.47 -8.65
C ILE A 562 -16.56 35.62 -10.15
N ASN A 563 -17.63 35.67 -10.94
CA ASN A 563 -17.56 35.96 -12.37
C ASN A 563 -16.58 35.05 -13.17
N GLY A 564 -16.44 33.77 -12.82
CA GLY A 564 -15.55 32.83 -13.51
C GLY A 564 -14.06 33.01 -13.23
N GLU A 565 -13.70 33.68 -12.13
CA GLU A 565 -12.31 33.77 -11.66
C GLU A 565 -11.65 32.42 -11.51
N THR A 566 -10.38 32.34 -11.84
CA THR A 566 -9.52 31.22 -11.42
C THR A 566 -9.22 31.30 -9.92
N LEU A 567 -8.76 30.18 -9.32
CA LEU A 567 -8.35 30.16 -7.92
C LEU A 567 -7.36 31.28 -7.57
N ALA A 568 -6.33 31.45 -8.39
CA ALA A 568 -5.30 32.47 -8.16
C ALA A 568 -5.86 33.90 -8.21
N GLN A 569 -6.78 34.17 -9.14
CA GLN A 569 -7.43 35.49 -9.26
C GLN A 569 -8.32 35.76 -8.04
N ALA A 570 -9.15 34.81 -7.64
CA ALA A 570 -9.98 34.92 -6.46
C ALA A 570 -9.15 35.15 -5.20
N ALA A 571 -8.12 34.34 -4.99
CA ALA A 571 -7.23 34.44 -3.83
C ALA A 571 -6.51 35.80 -3.75
N LEU A 572 -6.02 36.31 -4.90
CA LEU A 572 -5.37 37.62 -4.93
C LEU A 572 -6.36 38.76 -4.62
N ARG A 573 -7.58 38.73 -5.17
CA ARG A 573 -8.64 39.70 -4.86
C ARG A 573 -9.01 39.66 -3.37
N GLU A 574 -9.18 38.48 -2.81
CA GLU A 574 -9.53 38.29 -1.41
C GLU A 574 -8.40 38.78 -0.48
N ALA A 575 -7.15 38.40 -0.78
CA ALA A 575 -6.00 38.85 0.00
C ALA A 575 -5.85 40.40 -0.07
N LYS A 576 -6.12 41.00 -1.24
CA LYS A 576 -6.10 42.45 -1.40
C LYS A 576 -7.20 43.14 -0.59
N ALA A 577 -8.40 42.56 -0.52
CA ALA A 577 -9.47 43.07 0.34
C ALA A 577 -9.07 43.09 1.81
N VAL A 578 -8.33 42.07 2.29
CA VAL A 578 -7.78 42.06 3.65
C VAL A 578 -6.73 43.14 3.86
N ARG A 579 -5.84 43.39 2.88
CA ARG A 579 -4.79 44.41 2.96
C ARG A 579 -5.34 45.83 2.91
N ASP A 580 -6.32 46.11 2.07
CA ASP A 580 -6.83 47.43 1.76
C ASP A 580 -8.01 47.81 2.69
N ASN A 581 -8.76 46.85 3.22
CA ASN A 581 -10.01 47.06 3.91
C ASN A 581 -10.21 46.11 5.09
N VAL A 582 -11.00 45.08 4.92
CA VAL A 582 -11.26 44.02 5.90
C VAL A 582 -11.71 42.72 5.19
N GLY A 583 -11.24 41.61 5.69
CA GLY A 583 -11.71 40.27 5.29
C GLY A 583 -12.24 39.46 6.46
N MET A 584 -13.14 38.49 6.18
CA MET A 584 -13.68 37.56 7.16
C MET A 584 -13.52 36.13 6.66
N THR A 585 -13.13 35.20 7.55
CA THR A 585 -12.94 33.78 7.20
C THR A 585 -13.30 32.87 8.37
N ASP A 586 -13.53 31.59 8.06
CA ASP A 586 -13.82 30.53 9.04
C ASP A 586 -12.52 29.84 9.46
N VAL A 587 -12.21 29.90 10.74
CA VAL A 587 -11.06 29.26 11.40
C VAL A 587 -11.49 28.17 12.41
N SER A 588 -12.71 27.66 12.28
CA SER A 588 -13.28 26.64 13.20
C SER A 588 -12.46 25.36 13.29
N THR A 589 -11.66 25.03 12.29
CA THR A 589 -10.89 23.79 12.25
C THR A 589 -9.61 23.79 13.10
N LEU A 590 -9.16 24.94 13.61
CA LEU A 590 -8.05 25.00 14.55
C LEU A 590 -8.35 24.11 15.77
N ALA A 591 -7.38 23.32 16.19
CA ALA A 591 -7.53 22.57 17.43
C ALA A 591 -7.71 23.50 18.61
N LYS A 592 -8.58 23.16 19.54
CA LYS A 592 -8.89 23.94 20.74
C LYS A 592 -8.98 23.00 21.94
N PHE A 593 -8.18 23.31 22.97
CA PHE A 593 -8.17 22.54 24.21
C PHE A 593 -8.43 23.48 25.36
N GLU A 594 -9.48 23.21 26.12
CA GLU A 594 -9.68 23.89 27.40
C GLU A 594 -8.86 23.16 28.46
N VAL A 595 -7.95 23.90 29.10
CA VAL A 595 -7.10 23.41 30.19
C VAL A 595 -7.48 24.15 31.44
N SER A 596 -7.95 23.43 32.46
CA SER A 596 -8.47 24.03 33.71
C SER A 596 -8.02 23.26 34.95
N GLY A 597 -7.97 23.98 36.06
CA GLY A 597 -7.59 23.46 37.37
C GLY A 597 -6.48 24.25 38.05
N PRO A 598 -6.26 24.03 39.34
CA PRO A 598 -5.27 24.78 40.10
C PRO A 598 -3.85 24.72 39.55
N ASP A 599 -3.50 23.59 38.92
CA ASP A 599 -2.17 23.35 38.40
C ASP A 599 -2.10 23.52 36.85
N ALA A 600 -3.13 24.14 36.24
CA ALA A 600 -3.21 24.31 34.78
C ALA A 600 -2.03 25.12 34.20
N ALA A 601 -1.59 26.15 34.89
CA ALA A 601 -0.44 26.97 34.48
C ALA A 601 0.86 26.15 34.45
N ALA A 602 1.10 25.36 35.50
CA ALA A 602 2.28 24.50 35.61
C ALA A 602 2.28 23.40 34.54
N PHE A 603 1.11 22.83 34.27
CA PHE A 603 0.94 21.84 33.22
C PHE A 603 1.24 22.42 31.84
N LEU A 604 0.77 23.64 31.55
CA LEU A 604 1.04 24.31 30.29
C LEU A 604 2.53 24.72 30.15
N ASP A 605 3.22 25.07 31.25
CA ASP A 605 4.67 25.32 31.21
C ASP A 605 5.49 24.06 30.90
N ILE A 606 4.93 22.85 31.09
CA ILE A 606 5.58 21.58 30.69
C ILE A 606 5.37 21.30 29.22
N ILE A 607 4.18 21.57 28.69
CA ILE A 607 3.84 21.28 27.27
C ILE A 607 4.40 22.36 26.35
N CYS A 608 4.28 23.63 26.72
CA CYS A 608 4.65 24.78 25.91
C CYS A 608 6.11 25.17 26.13
N ALA A 609 6.84 25.42 25.06
CA ALA A 609 8.22 25.88 25.14
C ALA A 609 8.37 27.34 25.62
N THR A 610 7.27 28.08 25.71
CA THR A 610 7.21 29.46 26.24
C THR A 610 6.63 29.47 27.65
N THR A 611 6.96 30.50 28.47
CA THR A 611 6.45 30.59 29.84
C THR A 611 4.97 31.01 29.86
N ILE A 612 4.08 30.13 30.31
CA ILE A 612 2.62 30.39 30.39
C ILE A 612 2.18 30.83 31.78
N SER A 613 2.83 30.33 32.85
CA SER A 613 2.48 30.66 34.26
C SER A 613 2.50 32.16 34.57
N LYS A 614 3.31 32.93 33.84
CA LYS A 614 3.40 34.40 34.01
C LYS A 614 2.36 35.19 33.20
N LEU A 615 1.49 34.52 32.46
CA LEU A 615 0.47 35.17 31.65
C LEU A 615 -0.64 35.72 32.54
N ALA A 616 -0.96 37.01 32.43
CA ALA A 616 -2.08 37.60 33.17
C ALA A 616 -3.43 37.13 32.64
N VAL A 617 -4.47 37.15 33.46
CA VAL A 617 -5.85 36.90 33.02
C VAL A 617 -6.25 37.92 31.94
N GLY A 618 -6.96 37.48 30.92
CA GLY A 618 -7.31 38.27 29.75
C GLY A 618 -6.18 38.45 28.74
N ARG A 619 -5.06 37.74 28.88
CA ARG A 619 -3.92 37.83 27.95
C ARG A 619 -3.71 36.51 27.20
N GLY A 620 -3.18 36.66 25.98
CA GLY A 620 -2.74 35.54 25.13
C GLY A 620 -1.23 35.53 24.90
N ARG A 621 -0.73 34.39 24.45
CA ARG A 621 0.66 34.23 24.03
C ARG A 621 0.76 33.20 22.89
N TYR A 622 1.49 33.55 21.83
CA TYR A 622 1.93 32.55 20.85
C TYR A 622 2.95 31.63 21.49
N THR A 623 2.82 30.35 21.23
CA THR A 623 3.71 29.31 21.76
C THR A 623 3.92 28.21 20.73
N PHE A 624 4.92 27.38 20.97
CA PHE A 624 5.15 26.16 20.23
C PHE A 624 5.49 25.04 21.19
N MET A 625 5.25 23.83 20.77
CA MET A 625 5.46 22.60 21.52
C MET A 625 6.58 21.81 20.87
N LEU A 626 7.40 21.15 21.67
CA LEU A 626 8.52 20.32 21.18
C LEU A 626 8.28 18.86 21.50
N ARG A 627 8.89 18.00 20.69
CA ARG A 627 9.14 16.61 21.06
C ARG A 627 10.31 16.54 22.04
N GLU A 628 10.46 15.39 22.68
CA GLU A 628 11.54 15.12 23.63
C GLU A 628 12.95 15.34 23.03
N ASP A 629 13.08 15.15 21.71
CA ASP A 629 14.33 15.32 20.96
C ASP A 629 14.66 16.78 20.61
N GLY A 630 13.83 17.75 21.00
CA GLY A 630 14.03 19.19 20.76
C GLY A 630 13.48 19.70 19.42
N ILE A 631 12.82 18.85 18.64
CA ILE A 631 12.23 19.23 17.36
C ILE A 631 10.82 19.83 17.59
N VAL A 632 10.49 20.87 16.82
CA VAL A 632 9.16 21.51 16.91
C VAL A 632 8.09 20.50 16.49
N PHE A 633 7.12 20.31 17.36
CA PHE A 633 6.03 19.36 17.23
C PHE A 633 4.76 19.99 16.64
N ASP A 634 4.36 21.14 17.21
CA ASP A 634 3.21 21.94 16.78
C ASP A 634 3.36 23.36 17.29
N ASP A 635 2.51 24.28 16.83
CA ASP A 635 2.46 25.67 17.31
C ASP A 635 1.01 26.13 17.52
N GLY A 636 0.85 27.25 18.21
CA GLY A 636 -0.47 27.82 18.46
C GLY A 636 -0.45 28.97 19.47
N THR A 637 -1.59 29.22 20.11
CA THR A 637 -1.74 30.27 21.10
C THR A 637 -2.31 29.70 22.40
N VAL A 638 -1.89 30.29 23.54
CA VAL A 638 -2.51 30.05 24.85
C VAL A 638 -3.14 31.34 25.34
N TRP A 639 -4.40 31.26 25.72
CA TRP A 639 -5.19 32.36 26.26
C TRP A 639 -5.59 32.03 27.68
N ARG A 640 -5.26 32.93 28.64
CA ARG A 640 -5.69 32.81 30.02
C ARG A 640 -7.05 33.46 30.16
N LEU A 641 -8.11 32.68 30.16
CA LEU A 641 -9.50 33.18 30.21
C LEU A 641 -9.93 33.55 31.64
N ASP A 642 -9.38 32.83 32.65
CA ASP A 642 -9.66 33.05 34.07
C ASP A 642 -8.43 32.59 34.87
N GLU A 643 -8.45 32.75 36.20
CA GLU A 643 -7.35 32.40 37.11
C GLU A 643 -6.81 30.98 36.85
N HIS A 644 -7.68 30.00 36.69
CA HIS A 644 -7.38 28.60 36.52
C HIS A 644 -7.92 28.02 35.22
N ARG A 645 -8.26 28.85 34.21
CA ARG A 645 -8.86 28.41 32.94
C ARG A 645 -8.12 28.99 31.74
N TYR A 646 -7.65 28.11 30.88
CA TYR A 646 -6.87 28.47 29.72
C TYR A 646 -7.47 27.82 28.47
N LEU A 647 -7.33 28.48 27.32
CA LEU A 647 -7.64 27.92 26.01
C LEU A 647 -6.32 27.84 25.24
N LEU A 648 -5.92 26.60 24.92
CA LEU A 648 -4.78 26.30 24.08
C LEU A 648 -5.29 25.97 22.66
N THR A 649 -4.76 26.64 21.65
CA THR A 649 -5.01 26.33 20.25
C THR A 649 -3.79 25.65 19.65
N SER A 650 -3.99 24.82 18.60
CA SER A 650 -2.91 24.29 17.78
C SER A 650 -3.36 24.10 16.32
N SER A 651 -2.46 23.62 15.47
CA SER A 651 -2.73 23.50 14.04
C SER A 651 -3.90 22.52 13.78
N THR A 652 -4.66 22.78 12.72
CA THR A 652 -5.78 21.90 12.28
C THR A 652 -5.29 20.48 12.04
N GLY A 653 -4.17 20.31 11.34
CA GLY A 653 -3.60 19.00 11.00
C GLY A 653 -2.96 18.28 12.20
N GLY A 654 -2.60 19.01 13.25
CA GLY A 654 -2.00 18.48 14.47
C GLY A 654 -2.99 18.12 15.58
N ALA A 655 -4.30 18.38 15.42
CA ALA A 655 -5.31 18.28 16.47
C ALA A 655 -5.31 16.93 17.22
N ASP A 656 -5.32 15.82 16.50
CA ASP A 656 -5.36 14.47 17.10
C ASP A 656 -4.03 14.11 17.78
N ARG A 657 -2.91 14.50 17.17
CA ARG A 657 -1.58 14.31 17.78
C ARG A 657 -1.44 15.12 19.06
N MET A 658 -1.93 16.35 19.04
CA MET A 658 -1.89 17.22 20.21
C MET A 658 -2.79 16.72 21.34
N ALA A 659 -3.99 16.22 21.02
CA ALA A 659 -4.88 15.58 22.00
C ALA A 659 -4.21 14.37 22.66
N THR A 660 -3.56 13.52 21.87
CA THR A 660 -2.79 12.36 22.35
C THR A 660 -1.63 12.78 23.23
N HIS A 661 -0.87 13.81 22.80
CA HIS A 661 0.26 14.33 23.55
C HIS A 661 -0.16 14.92 24.91
N ILE A 662 -1.19 15.76 24.94
CA ILE A 662 -1.77 16.31 26.18
C ILE A 662 -2.20 15.18 27.13
N SER A 663 -2.88 14.18 26.59
CA SER A 663 -3.33 13.02 27.37
C SER A 663 -2.16 12.22 27.95
N TYR A 664 -1.11 11.99 27.13
CA TYR A 664 0.12 11.32 27.58
C TYR A 664 0.81 12.09 28.69
N VAL A 665 1.03 13.39 28.51
CA VAL A 665 1.70 14.24 29.52
C VAL A 665 0.91 14.21 30.83
N ARG A 666 -0.41 14.39 30.76
CA ARG A 666 -1.25 14.42 31.96
C ARG A 666 -1.27 13.06 32.68
N GLN A 667 -1.34 11.94 31.97
CA GLN A 667 -1.51 10.64 32.59
C GLN A 667 -0.18 10.00 33.03
N PHE A 668 0.90 10.22 32.32
CA PHE A 668 2.17 9.53 32.54
C PHE A 668 3.27 10.44 33.12
N LEU A 669 3.42 11.66 32.60
CA LEU A 669 4.50 12.54 33.07
C LEU A 669 4.10 13.35 34.30
N CYS A 670 2.85 13.78 34.38
CA CYS A 670 2.36 14.69 35.42
C CYS A 670 1.06 14.20 36.06
N PRO A 671 0.94 12.91 36.48
CA PRO A 671 -0.30 12.37 37.06
C PRO A 671 -0.68 13.02 38.38
N HIS A 672 0.27 13.70 39.03
CA HIS A 672 0.10 14.39 40.33
C HIS A 672 -0.53 15.76 40.19
N LEU A 673 -0.56 16.37 39.00
CA LEU A 673 -1.12 17.69 38.79
C LEU A 673 -2.67 17.63 38.73
N ARG A 674 -3.30 18.57 39.42
CA ARG A 674 -4.77 18.74 39.46
C ARG A 674 -5.22 19.58 38.28
N VAL A 675 -5.26 18.97 37.11
CA VAL A 675 -5.58 19.60 35.83
C VAL A 675 -6.55 18.75 35.03
N SER A 676 -7.50 19.41 34.38
CA SER A 676 -8.36 18.83 33.33
C SER A 676 -7.99 19.45 31.99
N ALA A 677 -7.90 18.64 30.95
CA ALA A 677 -7.66 19.13 29.60
C ALA A 677 -8.66 18.43 28.67
N VAL A 678 -9.51 19.19 28.00
CA VAL A 678 -10.62 18.73 27.20
C VAL A 678 -10.48 19.27 25.78
N ASN A 679 -10.61 18.40 24.77
CA ASN A 679 -10.71 18.84 23.38
C ASN A 679 -12.09 19.47 23.14
N VAL A 680 -12.11 20.77 22.86
CA VAL A 680 -13.30 21.56 22.59
C VAL A 680 -13.34 22.10 21.16
N GLN A 681 -12.61 21.44 20.23
CA GLN A 681 -12.50 21.85 18.83
C GLN A 681 -13.85 22.01 18.15
N GLU A 682 -14.76 21.07 18.36
CA GLU A 682 -16.09 21.09 17.75
C GLU A 682 -17.15 21.86 18.56
N HIS A 683 -16.82 22.18 19.80
CA HIS A 683 -17.70 23.02 20.64
C HIS A 683 -17.72 24.47 20.16
N TYR A 684 -16.58 24.99 19.70
CA TYR A 684 -16.44 26.36 19.24
C TYR A 684 -16.29 26.44 17.72
N ALA A 685 -17.20 27.15 17.07
CA ALA A 685 -16.89 27.75 15.76
C ALA A 685 -15.96 28.94 15.96
N GLY A 686 -15.05 29.14 15.02
CA GLY A 686 -14.07 30.24 15.00
C GLY A 686 -14.24 31.13 13.77
N ILE A 687 -14.42 32.41 13.96
CA ILE A 687 -14.58 33.40 12.89
C ILE A 687 -13.43 34.38 13.01
N ALA A 688 -12.62 34.58 11.98
CA ALA A 688 -11.56 35.58 11.97
C ALA A 688 -11.93 36.78 11.11
N VAL A 689 -11.71 37.97 11.64
CA VAL A 689 -11.89 39.25 10.96
C VAL A 689 -10.55 39.98 10.96
N ALA A 690 -10.01 40.28 9.77
CA ALA A 690 -8.66 40.82 9.60
C ALA A 690 -8.61 41.97 8.59
N GLY A 691 -7.84 42.99 8.87
CA GLY A 691 -7.62 44.15 7.97
C GLY A 691 -7.61 45.48 8.69
N PRO A 692 -7.26 46.57 8.02
CA PRO A 692 -7.22 47.96 8.62
C PRO A 692 -8.52 48.36 9.32
N LYS A 693 -9.68 47.92 8.80
CA LYS A 693 -11.00 48.23 9.36
C LYS A 693 -11.52 47.14 10.33
N ALA A 694 -10.76 46.14 10.64
CA ALA A 694 -11.21 45.05 11.52
C ALA A 694 -11.61 45.54 12.90
N LYS A 695 -10.87 46.48 13.46
CA LYS A 695 -11.20 47.12 14.75
C LYS A 695 -12.58 47.79 14.75
N ALA A 696 -12.91 48.54 13.69
CA ALA A 696 -14.21 49.20 13.56
C ALA A 696 -15.36 48.18 13.39
N VAL A 697 -15.15 47.14 12.61
CA VAL A 697 -16.13 46.05 12.40
C VAL A 697 -16.43 45.35 13.73
N ILE A 698 -15.42 44.97 14.50
CA ILE A 698 -15.62 44.31 15.79
C ILE A 698 -16.27 45.27 16.81
N ALA A 699 -15.83 46.52 16.87
CA ALA A 699 -16.45 47.52 17.77
C ALA A 699 -17.97 47.69 17.46
N ALA A 700 -18.33 47.75 16.18
CA ALA A 700 -19.74 47.82 15.80
C ALA A 700 -20.51 46.53 16.13
N SER A 701 -19.85 45.37 16.01
CA SER A 701 -20.48 44.07 16.30
C SER A 701 -20.72 43.80 17.77
N ILE A 702 -19.81 44.23 18.66
CA ILE A 702 -19.95 44.03 20.12
C ILE A 702 -20.49 45.25 20.88
N GLY A 703 -20.54 46.40 20.26
CA GLY A 703 -21.00 47.67 20.90
C GLY A 703 -19.98 48.27 21.87
N GLU A 704 -18.75 47.80 21.91
CA GLU A 704 -17.70 48.24 22.83
C GLU A 704 -16.34 48.33 22.11
N GLU A 705 -15.33 48.88 22.79
CA GLU A 705 -13.95 48.91 22.28
C GLU A 705 -13.35 47.48 22.29
N PRO A 706 -12.85 46.98 21.12
CA PRO A 706 -12.25 45.66 21.04
C PRO A 706 -10.96 45.55 21.85
N PRO A 707 -10.56 44.33 22.27
CA PRO A 707 -9.35 44.13 23.04
C PRO A 707 -8.09 44.51 22.27
N ARG A 708 -7.03 44.91 23.00
CA ARG A 708 -5.70 45.17 22.41
C ARG A 708 -5.05 43.86 21.93
N HIS A 709 -4.04 43.99 21.09
CA HIS A 709 -3.28 42.85 20.58
C HIS A 709 -2.82 41.90 21.73
N MET A 710 -2.97 40.62 21.52
CA MET A 710 -2.71 39.53 22.50
C MET A 710 -3.51 39.74 23.82
N SER A 711 -4.74 40.23 23.72
CA SER A 711 -5.72 40.25 24.80
C SER A 711 -7.02 39.56 24.38
N THR A 712 -7.76 39.08 25.35
CA THR A 712 -9.07 38.45 25.17
C THR A 712 -10.10 39.03 26.12
N VAL A 713 -11.35 39.12 25.67
CA VAL A 713 -12.50 39.56 26.45
C VAL A 713 -13.72 38.70 26.14
N PRO A 714 -14.57 38.38 27.10
CA PRO A 714 -15.93 37.92 26.80
C PRO A 714 -16.75 39.07 26.26
N ALA A 715 -17.63 38.81 25.30
CA ALA A 715 -18.53 39.80 24.69
C ALA A 715 -19.83 39.13 24.25
N ALA A 716 -20.73 39.88 23.64
CA ALA A 716 -21.91 39.33 22.96
C ALA A 716 -22.03 39.94 21.56
N ILE A 717 -22.38 39.14 20.57
CA ILE A 717 -22.70 39.54 19.21
C ILE A 717 -24.08 39.01 18.85
N ALA A 718 -24.97 39.86 18.40
CA ALA A 718 -26.38 39.53 18.16
C ALA A 718 -27.06 38.85 19.37
N GLY A 719 -26.70 39.22 20.58
CA GLY A 719 -27.20 38.61 21.83
C GLY A 719 -26.58 37.26 22.20
N VAL A 720 -25.66 36.73 21.37
CA VAL A 720 -24.97 35.44 21.59
C VAL A 720 -23.65 35.66 22.31
N PRO A 721 -23.38 34.97 23.45
CA PRO A 721 -22.09 35.03 24.10
C PRO A 721 -20.93 34.57 23.21
N VAL A 722 -19.85 35.34 23.17
CA VAL A 722 -18.63 35.05 22.38
C VAL A 722 -17.38 35.36 23.20
N ILE A 723 -16.25 34.75 22.77
CA ILE A 723 -14.91 35.09 23.25
C ILE A 723 -14.18 35.79 22.09
N ILE A 724 -13.76 37.04 22.32
CA ILE A 724 -12.96 37.79 21.34
C ILE A 724 -11.48 37.65 21.68
N LEU A 725 -10.69 37.18 20.76
CA LEU A 725 -9.24 37.01 20.86
C LEU A 725 -8.59 37.96 19.84
N ALA A 726 -7.75 38.86 20.30
CA ALA A 726 -7.04 39.80 19.42
C ALA A 726 -5.69 39.18 19.00
N ALA A 727 -5.65 38.44 17.89
CA ALA A 727 -4.45 37.85 17.33
C ALA A 727 -4.42 38.07 15.81
N SER A 728 -3.24 38.17 15.24
CA SER A 728 -3.05 38.37 13.83
C SER A 728 -2.25 37.23 13.19
N TYR A 729 -2.80 36.60 12.18
CA TYR A 729 -2.10 35.67 11.30
C TYR A 729 -1.82 36.28 9.91
N SER A 730 -2.64 37.25 9.49
CA SER A 730 -2.51 37.95 8.22
C SER A 730 -1.42 39.04 8.20
N GLY A 731 -0.95 39.48 9.35
CA GLY A 731 -0.08 40.62 9.49
C GLY A 731 -0.83 41.96 9.57
N GLU A 732 -2.17 41.98 9.45
CA GLU A 732 -3.04 43.13 9.70
C GLU A 732 -3.66 43.05 11.10
N ARG A 733 -4.30 44.11 11.56
CA ARG A 733 -5.15 44.05 12.75
C ARG A 733 -6.18 42.95 12.56
N ALA A 734 -6.28 42.04 13.54
CA ALA A 734 -7.19 40.90 13.41
C ALA A 734 -7.75 40.46 14.77
N PHE A 735 -8.92 39.85 14.70
CA PHE A 735 -9.64 39.26 15.81
C PHE A 735 -10.18 37.90 15.43
N GLU A 736 -10.13 36.97 16.36
CA GLU A 736 -10.81 35.71 16.27
C GLU A 736 -12.00 35.71 17.25
N ILE A 737 -13.16 35.29 16.78
CA ILE A 737 -14.41 35.25 17.55
C ILE A 737 -14.71 33.77 17.73
N TYR A 738 -14.69 33.28 18.97
CA TYR A 738 -15.09 31.92 19.30
C TYR A 738 -16.50 31.91 19.92
N VAL A 739 -17.38 31.15 19.29
CA VAL A 739 -18.80 31.05 19.60
C VAL A 739 -19.20 29.58 19.70
N ASP A 740 -20.19 29.26 20.54
CA ASP A 740 -20.81 27.94 20.53
C ASP A 740 -21.24 27.56 19.10
N ALA A 741 -20.84 26.38 18.64
CA ALA A 741 -21.06 25.96 17.26
C ALA A 741 -22.55 25.96 16.86
N SER A 742 -23.46 25.72 17.82
CA SER A 742 -24.91 25.74 17.58
C SER A 742 -25.48 27.13 17.33
N GLN A 743 -24.75 28.18 17.67
CA GLN A 743 -25.15 29.59 17.55
C GLN A 743 -24.27 30.36 16.52
N ALA A 744 -23.36 29.66 15.82
CA ALA A 744 -22.37 30.26 14.95
C ALA A 744 -22.97 31.03 13.78
N GLU A 745 -24.09 30.56 13.21
CA GLU A 745 -24.76 31.23 12.07
C GLU A 745 -25.21 32.65 12.38
N ALA A 746 -25.81 32.88 13.57
CA ALA A 746 -26.28 34.20 13.97
C ALA A 746 -25.10 35.20 14.12
N VAL A 747 -24.00 34.72 14.72
CA VAL A 747 -22.79 35.54 14.90
C VAL A 747 -22.11 35.82 13.56
N TRP A 748 -22.03 34.80 12.69
CA TRP A 748 -21.49 34.96 11.34
C TRP A 748 -22.25 36.01 10.53
N ALA A 749 -23.59 35.89 10.50
CA ALA A 749 -24.45 36.83 9.76
C ALA A 749 -24.31 38.28 10.26
N ALA A 750 -24.23 38.45 11.57
CA ALA A 750 -24.02 39.80 12.15
C ALA A 750 -22.66 40.37 11.75
N CYS A 751 -21.57 39.58 11.83
CA CYS A 751 -20.24 40.02 11.42
C CYS A 751 -20.15 40.26 9.93
N GLU A 752 -20.76 39.39 9.10
CA GLU A 752 -20.76 39.55 7.65
C GLU A 752 -21.48 40.82 7.20
N SER A 753 -22.58 41.17 7.88
CA SER A 753 -23.26 42.44 7.64
C SER A 753 -22.34 43.65 7.85
N GLN A 754 -21.61 43.65 8.97
CA GLN A 754 -20.68 44.74 9.30
C GLN A 754 -19.48 44.78 8.32
N VAL A 755 -18.98 43.63 7.91
CA VAL A 755 -17.91 43.53 6.91
C VAL A 755 -18.38 44.09 5.56
N ASN A 756 -19.60 43.77 5.14
CA ASN A 756 -20.20 44.24 3.88
C ASN A 756 -20.44 45.76 3.91
N GLU A 757 -20.93 46.32 5.02
CA GLU A 757 -21.17 47.78 5.18
C GLU A 757 -19.90 48.59 4.93
N VAL A 758 -18.74 48.10 5.30
CA VAL A 758 -17.46 48.80 5.08
C VAL A 758 -16.79 48.39 3.78
N GLY A 759 -17.46 47.60 2.91
CA GLY A 759 -16.94 47.13 1.62
C GLY A 759 -15.86 46.06 1.74
N GLY A 760 -15.92 45.24 2.78
CA GLY A 760 -15.03 44.09 2.99
C GLY A 760 -15.43 42.86 2.16
N ALA A 761 -14.74 41.75 2.35
CA ALA A 761 -14.98 40.51 1.62
C ALA A 761 -14.76 39.27 2.49
N LEU A 762 -15.36 38.14 2.09
CA LEU A 762 -14.93 36.81 2.58
C LEU A 762 -13.59 36.45 1.92
N TYR A 763 -12.74 35.75 2.64
CA TYR A 763 -11.52 35.19 2.08
C TYR A 763 -11.30 33.75 2.49
N GLY A 764 -10.72 32.98 1.59
CA GLY A 764 -10.43 31.56 1.79
C GLY A 764 -8.98 31.29 2.17
N LEU A 765 -8.65 30.02 2.27
CA LEU A 765 -7.32 29.55 2.68
C LEU A 765 -6.21 29.97 1.72
N GLU A 766 -6.47 30.07 0.41
CA GLU A 766 -5.45 30.46 -0.56
C GLU A 766 -5.03 31.93 -0.37
N ALA A 767 -5.98 32.80 -0.07
CA ALA A 767 -5.69 34.18 0.30
C ALA A 767 -4.95 34.26 1.63
N MET A 768 -5.32 33.42 2.60
CA MET A 768 -4.61 33.33 3.89
C MET A 768 -3.15 32.89 3.71
N GLU A 769 -2.87 31.98 2.76
CA GLU A 769 -1.50 31.57 2.41
C GLU A 769 -0.68 32.77 1.88
N PHE A 770 -1.22 33.58 1.00
CA PHE A 770 -0.51 34.79 0.51
C PHE A 770 -0.19 35.74 1.66
N LEU A 771 -1.18 36.02 2.52
CA LEU A 771 -1.05 36.96 3.65
C LEU A 771 0.01 36.48 4.67
N ARG A 772 0.00 35.18 5.05
CA ARG A 772 0.92 34.61 6.04
C ARG A 772 2.36 34.53 5.50
N ILE A 773 2.55 34.18 4.21
CA ILE A 773 3.88 34.11 3.58
C ILE A 773 4.53 35.51 3.55
N GLU A 774 3.77 36.55 3.16
CA GLU A 774 4.28 37.93 3.22
C GLU A 774 4.68 38.32 4.63
N LYS A 775 3.94 37.90 5.65
CA LYS A 775 4.24 38.18 7.07
C LYS A 775 5.38 37.33 7.61
N GLY A 776 5.63 36.17 7.00
CA GLY A 776 6.63 35.20 7.46
C GLY A 776 6.13 34.28 8.57
N HIS A 777 4.82 34.09 8.70
CA HIS A 777 4.25 33.15 9.66
C HIS A 777 4.39 31.71 9.19
N LEU A 778 4.69 30.82 10.13
CA LEU A 778 4.97 29.41 9.92
C LEU A 778 3.69 28.59 9.74
N VAL A 779 3.81 27.46 9.04
CA VAL A 779 2.80 26.40 8.97
C VAL A 779 3.44 25.07 9.33
N VAL A 780 2.83 24.35 10.27
CA VAL A 780 3.21 22.97 10.61
C VAL A 780 2.86 22.05 9.46
N GLY A 781 3.88 21.33 8.96
CA GLY A 781 3.82 20.57 7.73
C GLY A 781 4.43 21.28 6.50
N GLY A 782 4.67 22.59 6.58
CA GLY A 782 5.40 23.38 5.60
C GLY A 782 6.79 23.74 6.11
N GLU A 783 6.95 24.91 6.73
CA GLU A 783 8.23 25.35 7.30
C GLU A 783 8.65 24.49 8.51
N VAL A 784 7.70 23.96 9.26
CA VAL A 784 7.92 23.03 10.37
C VAL A 784 7.70 21.59 9.88
N ASP A 785 8.72 21.00 9.30
CA ASP A 785 8.67 19.71 8.57
C ASP A 785 9.05 18.48 9.43
N GLY A 786 9.15 18.63 10.74
CA GLY A 786 9.54 17.55 11.67
C GLY A 786 11.05 17.37 11.87
N ARG A 787 11.88 18.29 11.34
CA ARG A 787 13.35 18.34 11.48
C ARG A 787 13.84 19.65 12.11
N MET A 788 12.98 20.66 12.19
CA MET A 788 13.33 22.02 12.59
C MET A 788 13.29 22.18 14.10
N THR A 789 14.33 22.79 14.64
CA THR A 789 14.39 23.27 16.02
C THR A 789 13.88 24.72 16.12
N PRO A 790 13.58 25.24 17.31
CA PRO A 790 13.30 26.66 17.47
C PRO A 790 14.42 27.58 16.96
N HIS A 791 15.69 27.15 17.08
CA HIS A 791 16.84 27.88 16.54
C HIS A 791 16.78 27.98 15.01
N ASP A 792 16.48 26.90 14.32
CA ASP A 792 16.39 26.87 12.85
C ASP A 792 15.26 27.77 12.31
N LEU A 793 14.29 28.11 13.16
CA LEU A 793 13.13 28.97 12.88
C LEU A 793 13.25 30.40 13.43
N ALA A 794 14.39 30.75 14.03
CA ALA A 794 14.64 32.04 14.72
C ALA A 794 13.68 32.32 15.91
N LEU A 795 13.21 31.27 16.59
CA LEU A 795 12.28 31.35 17.74
C LEU A 795 12.97 31.26 19.11
N ASP A 796 14.31 31.25 19.20
CA ASP A 796 15.08 31.07 20.44
C ASP A 796 14.72 32.07 21.53
N LYS A 797 14.45 33.33 21.15
CA LYS A 797 14.11 34.39 22.08
C LYS A 797 12.81 34.14 22.84
N MET A 798 11.97 33.24 22.34
CA MET A 798 10.67 32.92 22.94
C MET A 798 10.76 31.77 23.94
N LEU A 799 11.84 30.98 23.89
CA LEU A 799 12.03 29.85 24.79
C LEU A 799 12.00 30.24 26.26
N ASN A 800 11.37 29.41 27.10
CA ASN A 800 11.42 29.52 28.55
C ASN A 800 12.86 29.25 29.04
N LYS A 801 13.54 30.31 29.48
CA LYS A 801 14.93 30.23 29.92
C LYS A 801 15.14 29.38 31.17
N ALA A 802 14.09 29.15 31.97
CA ALA A 802 14.16 28.28 33.14
C ALA A 802 14.18 26.76 32.74
N GLY A 803 13.90 26.44 31.49
CA GLY A 803 13.74 25.06 31.06
C GLY A 803 12.50 24.39 31.64
N GLY A 804 12.52 23.07 31.81
CA GLY A 804 11.44 22.30 32.44
C GLY A 804 10.29 21.92 31.51
N TYR A 805 10.29 22.41 30.27
CA TYR A 805 9.34 22.00 29.24
C TYR A 805 9.86 20.79 28.46
N ILE A 806 8.95 20.03 27.83
CA ILE A 806 9.30 18.90 27.00
C ILE A 806 10.20 19.33 25.84
N GLY A 807 11.29 18.60 25.62
CA GLY A 807 12.28 18.91 24.58
C GLY A 807 13.40 19.87 24.99
N ALA A 808 13.34 20.53 26.19
CA ALA A 808 14.38 21.44 26.63
C ALA A 808 15.77 20.77 26.69
N SER A 809 15.87 19.55 27.24
CA SER A 809 17.11 18.78 27.26
C SER A 809 17.52 18.29 25.87
N GLY A 810 16.56 18.03 25.00
CA GLY A 810 16.80 17.62 23.61
C GLY A 810 17.53 18.69 22.82
N LEU A 811 17.25 19.97 23.03
CA LEU A 811 17.89 21.10 22.36
C LEU A 811 19.40 21.19 22.57
N SER A 812 19.93 20.63 23.68
CA SER A 812 21.37 20.61 23.99
C SER A 812 22.15 19.50 23.28
N ARG A 813 21.48 18.67 22.45
CA ARG A 813 22.16 17.59 21.68
C ARG A 813 23.13 18.19 20.66
N PRO A 814 24.38 17.68 20.57
CA PRO A 814 25.40 18.25 19.67
C PRO A 814 24.92 18.37 18.22
N ALA A 815 24.27 17.34 17.68
CA ALA A 815 23.77 17.32 16.30
C ALA A 815 22.75 18.44 15.99
N LEU A 816 22.09 19.02 16.99
CA LEU A 816 21.15 20.13 16.79
C LEU A 816 21.83 21.52 16.81
N SER A 817 23.14 21.56 17.15
CA SER A 817 23.95 22.80 17.20
C SER A 817 25.06 22.80 16.16
N GLU A 818 25.18 21.75 15.35
CA GLU A 818 26.20 21.65 14.31
C GLU A 818 25.95 22.64 13.16
N ALA A 819 27.02 23.07 12.49
CA ALA A 819 26.94 23.82 11.24
C ALA A 819 26.30 22.95 10.14
N GLY A 820 25.75 23.57 9.10
CA GLY A 820 25.13 22.87 7.99
C GLY A 820 23.66 22.51 8.23
N ARG A 821 23.05 22.99 9.32
CA ARG A 821 21.61 22.83 9.52
C ARG A 821 20.82 23.72 8.56
N ARG A 822 19.67 23.24 8.14
CA ARG A 822 18.73 24.06 7.36
C ARG A 822 18.03 25.05 8.28
N GLN A 823 17.93 26.30 7.83
CA GLN A 823 17.34 27.42 8.56
C GLN A 823 16.31 28.12 7.69
N LEU A 824 15.29 28.66 8.33
CA LEU A 824 14.22 29.40 7.67
C LEU A 824 14.76 30.70 7.05
N VAL A 825 14.47 30.89 5.76
CA VAL A 825 14.80 32.11 5.03
C VAL A 825 13.60 32.61 4.22
N GLY A 826 13.61 33.92 3.92
CA GLY A 826 12.80 34.48 2.88
C GLY A 826 13.52 34.46 1.53
N LEU A 827 12.77 34.42 0.46
CA LEU A 827 13.26 34.43 -0.93
C LEU A 827 12.48 35.47 -1.73
N GLU A 828 13.17 36.40 -2.34
CA GLU A 828 12.59 37.38 -3.27
C GLU A 828 12.98 37.03 -4.71
N ALA A 829 12.01 36.99 -5.60
CA ALA A 829 12.28 36.76 -7.02
C ALA A 829 13.02 37.96 -7.62
N ILE A 830 14.16 37.71 -8.26
CA ILE A 830 14.87 38.69 -9.10
C ILE A 830 14.37 38.56 -10.55
N ALA A 831 14.10 37.31 -10.97
CA ALA A 831 13.57 37.02 -12.30
C ALA A 831 12.81 35.68 -12.25
N GLY A 832 11.63 35.65 -12.85
CA GLY A 832 10.72 34.51 -12.90
C GLY A 832 9.88 34.36 -11.63
N ASP A 833 8.86 33.50 -11.68
CA ASP A 833 8.02 33.17 -10.54
C ASP A 833 8.64 32.01 -9.76
N ILE A 834 8.68 32.10 -8.42
CA ILE A 834 9.28 31.08 -7.57
C ILE A 834 8.37 29.85 -7.52
N PRO A 835 8.82 28.66 -8.01
CA PRO A 835 8.00 27.48 -7.91
C PRO A 835 8.01 26.93 -6.47
N GLU A 836 6.84 26.67 -5.90
CA GLU A 836 6.72 25.95 -4.65
C GLU A 836 7.31 24.54 -4.76
N GLY A 837 8.06 24.10 -3.74
CA GLY A 837 8.79 22.83 -3.73
C GLY A 837 10.07 22.83 -4.56
N ALA A 838 10.47 23.97 -5.16
CA ALA A 838 11.72 24.09 -5.90
C ALA A 838 12.95 23.83 -5.03
N MET A 839 13.99 23.23 -5.60
CA MET A 839 15.27 23.08 -4.97
C MET A 839 16.07 24.37 -5.07
N LEU A 840 16.76 24.76 -4.00
CA LEU A 840 17.66 25.91 -3.98
C LEU A 840 19.07 25.45 -4.31
N ILE A 841 19.58 25.90 -5.47
CA ILE A 841 20.91 25.56 -5.97
C ILE A 841 21.74 26.85 -6.20
N PRO A 842 23.06 26.84 -5.92
CA PRO A 842 23.91 28.02 -6.13
C PRO A 842 24.15 28.31 -7.61
N SER A 843 24.16 27.28 -8.46
CA SER A 843 24.32 27.37 -9.91
C SER A 843 23.70 26.16 -10.60
N GLU A 844 23.50 26.22 -11.91
CA GLU A 844 23.00 25.10 -12.69
C GLU A 844 23.88 23.85 -12.52
N GLY A 845 23.26 22.69 -12.29
CA GLY A 845 23.94 21.42 -12.08
C GLY A 845 24.54 21.22 -10.70
N ALA A 846 24.51 22.22 -9.82
CA ALA A 846 25.01 22.08 -8.46
C ALA A 846 24.04 21.29 -7.56
N SER A 847 24.58 20.71 -6.48
CA SER A 847 23.79 19.99 -5.48
C SER A 847 22.84 20.95 -4.73
N PRO A 848 21.61 20.53 -4.45
CA PRO A 848 20.63 21.32 -3.68
C PRO A 848 21.13 21.59 -2.26
N GLN A 849 21.00 22.84 -1.82
CA GLN A 849 21.35 23.30 -0.48
C GLN A 849 20.10 23.65 0.36
N GLY A 850 18.92 23.51 -0.22
CA GLY A 850 17.68 23.82 0.42
C GLY A 850 16.50 23.61 -0.51
N HIS A 851 15.33 24.06 -0.07
CA HIS A 851 14.11 24.02 -0.87
C HIS A 851 13.15 25.14 -0.50
N VAL A 852 12.24 25.46 -1.40
CA VAL A 852 11.12 26.38 -1.21
C VAL A 852 10.00 25.62 -0.50
N SER A 853 9.59 26.07 0.69
CA SER A 853 8.49 25.46 1.46
C SER A 853 7.13 25.99 1.03
N ALA A 854 7.02 27.28 0.76
CA ALA A 854 5.79 27.95 0.31
C ALA A 854 6.13 29.16 -0.54
N ALA A 855 5.30 29.47 -1.54
CA ALA A 855 5.49 30.61 -2.45
C ALA A 855 4.19 31.38 -2.64
N ALA A 856 4.31 32.70 -2.72
CA ALA A 856 3.19 33.61 -2.94
C ALA A 856 3.54 34.73 -3.91
N PHE A 857 2.50 35.36 -4.45
CA PHE A 857 2.61 36.62 -5.16
C PHE A 857 2.41 37.76 -4.16
N ARG A 858 3.28 38.77 -4.17
CA ARG A 858 3.15 39.94 -3.27
C ARG A 858 1.91 40.75 -3.63
N ILE A 859 1.05 40.92 -2.63
CA ILE A 859 -0.29 41.47 -2.81
C ILE A 859 -0.27 42.95 -3.27
N ILE A 860 0.61 43.75 -2.67
CA ILE A 860 0.72 45.20 -2.93
C ILE A 860 1.89 45.51 -3.86
N ALA A 861 3.08 45.02 -3.54
CA ALA A 861 4.31 45.38 -4.26
C ALA A 861 4.51 44.64 -5.58
N GLY A 862 3.76 43.57 -5.80
CA GLY A 862 3.95 42.69 -6.95
C GLY A 862 5.24 41.86 -6.85
N GLY A 863 5.38 40.92 -7.79
CA GLY A 863 6.51 39.96 -7.78
C GLY A 863 6.28 38.76 -6.88
N SER A 864 7.10 37.73 -7.06
CA SER A 864 7.00 36.45 -6.32
C SER A 864 7.93 36.46 -5.11
N VAL A 865 7.42 36.02 -3.97
CA VAL A 865 8.18 35.79 -2.73
C VAL A 865 7.91 34.38 -2.20
N ALA A 866 8.81 33.88 -1.38
CA ALA A 866 8.67 32.56 -0.81
C ALA A 866 9.34 32.44 0.56
N LEU A 867 8.86 31.48 1.33
CA LEU A 867 9.57 30.93 2.48
C LEU A 867 10.34 29.69 2.04
N GLY A 868 11.48 29.43 2.63
CA GLY A 868 12.29 28.29 2.31
C GLY A 868 13.19 27.86 3.45
N GLN A 869 13.71 26.66 3.34
CA GLN A 869 14.73 26.11 4.24
C GLN A 869 16.05 26.06 3.48
N LEU A 870 17.08 26.71 4.01
CA LEU A 870 18.40 26.81 3.38
C LEU A 870 19.50 26.41 4.40
N THR A 871 20.47 25.62 3.98
CA THR A 871 21.65 25.27 4.78
C THR A 871 22.37 26.53 5.19
N ASP A 872 22.58 26.70 6.51
CA ASP A 872 23.21 27.89 7.14
C ASP A 872 22.56 29.22 6.71
N GLY A 873 21.22 29.18 6.50
CA GLY A 873 20.46 30.24 5.84
C GLY A 873 20.58 31.62 6.46
N PHE A 874 20.69 31.73 7.79
CA PHE A 874 20.78 33.03 8.48
C PHE A 874 22.05 33.80 8.12
N SER A 875 23.14 33.10 7.81
CA SER A 875 24.42 33.72 7.39
C SER A 875 24.47 34.11 5.91
N ARG A 876 23.43 33.73 5.14
CA ARG A 876 23.44 33.86 3.67
C ARG A 876 22.48 34.91 3.12
N HIS A 877 22.01 35.81 3.95
CA HIS A 877 21.18 36.94 3.48
C HIS A 877 21.96 37.76 2.44
N GLY A 878 21.29 38.10 1.34
CA GLY A 878 21.86 38.82 0.19
C GLY A 878 22.38 37.91 -0.93
N GLU A 879 22.60 36.64 -0.67
CA GLU A 879 23.05 35.66 -1.68
C GLU A 879 21.97 35.44 -2.76
N ILE A 880 22.44 35.21 -4.00
CA ILE A 880 21.57 34.91 -5.12
C ILE A 880 21.66 33.42 -5.43
N LEU A 881 20.49 32.75 -5.45
CA LEU A 881 20.34 31.34 -5.75
C LEU A 881 19.40 31.14 -6.93
N ILE A 882 19.33 29.90 -7.41
CA ILE A 882 18.35 29.44 -8.39
C ILE A 882 17.35 28.53 -7.66
N ALA A 883 16.07 28.89 -7.70
CA ALA A 883 14.97 28.02 -7.31
C ALA A 883 14.56 27.20 -8.53
N SER A 884 14.92 25.93 -8.58
CA SER A 884 14.78 25.05 -9.74
C SER A 884 13.76 23.94 -9.48
N SER A 885 12.79 23.77 -10.39
CA SER A 885 11.84 22.66 -10.42
C SER A 885 11.94 21.95 -11.78
N PRO A 886 12.92 21.04 -11.96
CA PRO A 886 13.20 20.42 -13.26
C PRO A 886 12.03 19.60 -13.80
N THR A 887 11.27 18.95 -12.92
CA THR A 887 10.09 18.15 -13.29
C THR A 887 8.96 18.97 -13.89
N ARG A 888 8.88 20.25 -13.54
CA ARG A 888 7.91 21.22 -14.10
C ARG A 888 8.49 22.09 -15.20
N GLY A 889 9.81 22.01 -15.44
CA GLY A 889 10.51 22.90 -16.37
C GLY A 889 10.48 24.37 -15.94
N GLN A 890 10.41 24.64 -14.64
CA GLN A 890 10.30 25.98 -14.07
C GLN A 890 11.55 26.34 -13.27
N GLN A 891 11.93 27.62 -13.31
CA GLN A 891 13.12 28.13 -12.66
C GLN A 891 12.95 29.62 -12.36
N ALA A 892 13.44 30.07 -11.21
CA ALA A 892 13.51 31.49 -10.83
C ALA A 892 14.87 31.82 -10.24
N ARG A 893 15.39 33.05 -10.48
CA ARG A 893 16.51 33.58 -9.73
C ARG A 893 15.98 34.31 -8.50
N VAL A 894 16.51 33.96 -7.33
CA VAL A 894 16.01 34.45 -6.06
C VAL A 894 17.13 35.07 -5.21
N ARG A 895 16.82 36.08 -4.43
CA ARG A 895 17.69 36.62 -3.38
C ARG A 895 17.24 36.08 -2.02
N VAL A 896 18.19 35.60 -1.24
CA VAL A 896 17.96 35.19 0.15
C VAL A 896 17.81 36.42 1.03
N VAL A 897 16.71 36.50 1.79
CA VAL A 897 16.38 37.63 2.68
C VAL A 897 15.81 37.12 4.01
N ALA A 898 15.58 38.00 4.95
CA ALA A 898 14.77 37.69 6.13
C ALA A 898 13.33 37.29 5.73
N PRO A 899 12.68 36.35 6.44
CA PRO A 899 11.38 35.79 6.03
C PRO A 899 10.18 36.73 6.30
N HIS A 900 10.38 38.07 6.28
CA HIS A 900 9.37 39.07 6.58
C HIS A 900 9.30 40.10 5.44
N PHE A 901 8.33 39.95 4.56
CA PHE A 901 8.18 40.81 3.37
C PHE A 901 7.17 41.95 3.60
N TYR A 902 6.37 41.84 4.68
CA TYR A 902 5.34 42.81 5.01
C TYR A 902 5.35 43.14 6.47
N ASP A 903 5.36 44.45 6.81
CA ASP A 903 5.29 44.96 8.20
C ASP A 903 6.22 44.18 9.18
N ALA A 904 7.50 44.15 8.86
CA ALA A 904 8.48 43.37 9.65
C ALA A 904 8.53 43.83 11.15
N ALA A 905 8.27 45.10 11.43
CA ALA A 905 8.22 45.64 12.80
C ALA A 905 6.93 45.28 13.57
N GLY A 906 5.87 44.85 12.85
CA GLY A 906 4.59 44.47 13.46
C GLY A 906 3.79 45.70 13.94
N GLU A 907 3.91 46.84 13.27
CA GLU A 907 3.23 48.11 13.66
C GLU A 907 1.75 48.10 13.31
N ARG A 908 1.35 47.34 12.24
CA ARG A 908 -0.02 47.36 11.72
C ARG A 908 -1.03 46.63 12.60
N TYR A 909 -0.60 45.71 13.42
CA TYR A 909 -1.48 44.92 14.30
C TYR A 909 -1.30 45.24 15.78
N ARG A 910 -0.29 46.04 16.16
CA ARG A 910 -0.16 46.59 17.51
C ARG A 910 -0.95 47.87 17.65
N ASP A 911 -1.38 48.17 18.86
CA ASP A 911 -2.11 49.39 19.17
C ASP A 911 -1.16 50.59 19.28
#